data_8b42ca4f5c29bee0d606a96a88439731
#
_entry.id   8b42ca4f5c29bee0d606a96a88439731
#
_cell.length_a   1.000
_cell.length_b   1.000
_cell.length_c   1.000
_cell.angle_alpha   90.00
_cell.angle_beta   90.00
_cell.angle_gamma   90.00
#
_symmetry.space_group_name_H-M   'P 1'
#
loop_
_entity.id
_entity.type
_entity.pdbx_description
1 polymer ?
#
loop_
_entity_poly.entity_id
_entity_poly.type
_entity_poly.pdbx_seq_one_letter_code
_entity_poly.pdbx_strand_id
1 'polypeptide(L)'
;MDNTVTADLPAYTAEEEKLVIRNKDGVPVGVKPDNSWTLPKIALWISITTMGTLGWTMLALVRGEEVNTIWFVITAVCTYAIAYRFYALYVQRKVMRPDDSNATPAERVNNGKDFDPTHRVVLYGHHFAAIAGAGPLVGPVLAAQMGYLPGTLWIIFGVCIAGAIQDMLVLFFSMRRGGRSLGQMARDEIGRVGGTVAMVVVLVMLMIVLAVLAMVCVNALAESPWGVFSVGCTIPIALGMGLWLRYIQPGKITQVSIAGCALLVVAIFAGRWVANTDFGREYLHLSPTTLVWAMIIYGFFAAILPVWLLLTPRDYLSTFMKVGTIVILAAGIVVVRPLVEMPAVTEFAGNTDGPVFAGTLFPFLFITIACGALSGMHAMVSSGTTPKMVQKESQTRMIGYGGMLMESFVAIMALAAAASLNQGIYFGMNTSEATVDKLAGTNITQTTKDREEITSKAVRNLGVTDVHGNKVVPRWESTDDKGNEKTYTGAEALKQVAKDVGEPSIVSRTGGAPTLSVGMAHILHQIGGGSGMMGFWYHFAIMFEALFILSAVDAVTRVARFQVSDALGNLFPKFKDPSWRAGAWGATAAVVAAWGSLLLMGVTDPRGGIQTLFPLFGIANQLIAAVALLLVTVMVVRKGYTKYVWIPLIPFAFDTAVTFTASWEKIFSTDPKVGYWQQWRDARKALPGLADPGKISETKAVIRNTFIQGTLSIVFLAAVAFVVVCAALRVAKTIRTGDTTTSEDPYVESNFFAPTAMIATPLDKKLVKEYAIVGDPNLIPGMKKEENEDRSRDGNEDRSKEAKDE
;
A
#
# COMPACT_ATOMS: atom_id res chain seq x y z
N MET A 1 12.40 12.62 -49.24
CA MET A 1 13.11 12.44 -47.95
C MET A 1 14.48 13.09 -48.11
N ASP A 2 14.67 14.20 -47.40
CA ASP A 2 15.85 15.03 -47.56
C ASP A 2 17.09 14.35 -46.94
N ASN A 3 18.19 14.31 -47.67
CA ASN A 3 19.45 13.64 -47.31
C ASN A 3 20.16 14.25 -46.04
N THR A 4 19.57 15.24 -45.42
CA THR A 4 20.16 15.92 -44.25
C THR A 4 19.82 15.25 -42.88
N VAL A 5 18.80 14.41 -42.81
CA VAL A 5 18.36 13.77 -41.57
C VAL A 5 19.15 12.48 -41.25
N THR A 6 19.89 11.91 -42.20
CA THR A 6 20.57 10.62 -42.03
C THR A 6 21.94 10.73 -41.33
N ALA A 7 22.48 11.94 -41.14
CA ALA A 7 23.84 12.12 -40.57
C ALA A 7 23.94 11.92 -39.04
N ASP A 8 22.82 12.01 -38.28
CA ASP A 8 22.79 11.95 -36.83
C ASP A 8 22.18 10.68 -36.24
N LEU A 9 21.74 9.71 -37.10
CA LEU A 9 21.17 8.46 -36.64
C LEU A 9 22.25 7.56 -36.00
N PRO A 10 21.96 6.95 -34.82
CA PRO A 10 22.92 6.08 -34.17
C PRO A 10 23.21 4.83 -35.00
N ALA A 11 24.49 4.47 -35.12
CA ALA A 11 24.91 3.25 -35.82
C ALA A 11 24.60 2.00 -34.98
N TYR A 12 23.98 0.99 -35.62
CA TYR A 12 23.69 -0.30 -35.04
C TYR A 12 24.61 -1.39 -35.58
N THR A 13 24.97 -2.34 -34.73
CA THR A 13 25.59 -3.58 -35.21
C THR A 13 24.53 -4.48 -35.84
N ALA A 14 24.92 -5.42 -36.69
CA ALA A 14 24.00 -6.38 -37.30
C ALA A 14 23.26 -7.25 -36.26
N GLU A 15 23.82 -7.45 -35.07
CA GLU A 15 23.21 -8.16 -33.95
C GLU A 15 22.22 -7.27 -33.20
N GLU A 16 22.53 -6.00 -32.99
CA GLU A 16 21.61 -5.04 -32.37
C GLU A 16 20.37 -4.84 -33.23
N GLU A 17 20.52 -4.67 -34.55
CA GLU A 17 19.37 -4.46 -35.44
C GLU A 17 18.40 -5.67 -35.48
N LYS A 18 18.88 -6.89 -35.32
CA LYS A 18 18.02 -8.08 -35.21
C LYS A 18 17.14 -8.08 -33.95
N LEU A 19 17.51 -7.33 -32.92
CA LEU A 19 16.77 -7.21 -31.67
C LEU A 19 15.72 -6.08 -31.73
N VAL A 20 15.85 -5.12 -32.62
CA VAL A 20 14.94 -3.99 -32.74
C VAL A 20 13.63 -4.45 -33.40
N ILE A 21 12.50 -4.00 -32.85
CA ILE A 21 11.17 -4.14 -33.45
C ILE A 21 10.79 -2.78 -34.00
N ARG A 22 10.52 -2.73 -35.32
CA ARG A 22 10.09 -1.51 -36.01
C ARG A 22 8.65 -1.67 -36.51
N ASN A 23 7.90 -0.56 -36.55
CA ASN A 23 6.60 -0.50 -37.19
C ASN A 23 6.75 -0.39 -38.71
N LYS A 24 5.62 -0.29 -39.44
CA LYS A 24 5.57 -0.18 -40.91
C LYS A 24 6.26 1.06 -41.46
N ASP A 25 6.31 2.13 -40.65
CA ASP A 25 6.94 3.41 -41.01
C ASP A 25 8.44 3.43 -40.67
N GLY A 26 8.99 2.30 -40.21
CA GLY A 26 10.39 2.17 -39.83
C GLY A 26 10.74 2.72 -38.42
N VAL A 27 9.77 3.26 -37.68
CA VAL A 27 9.99 3.79 -36.34
C VAL A 27 10.25 2.65 -35.36
N PRO A 28 11.28 2.74 -34.48
CA PRO A 28 11.50 1.73 -33.45
C PRO A 28 10.34 1.77 -32.44
N VAL A 29 9.78 0.60 -32.11
CA VAL A 29 8.65 0.47 -31.17
C VAL A 29 8.92 -0.50 -30.03
N GLY A 30 9.96 -1.33 -30.12
CA GLY A 30 10.30 -2.29 -29.06
C GLY A 30 11.64 -2.96 -29.27
N VAL A 31 12.03 -3.78 -28.28
CA VAL A 31 13.27 -4.57 -28.31
C VAL A 31 12.95 -6.02 -27.94
N LYS A 32 13.41 -6.97 -28.76
CA LYS A 32 13.33 -8.40 -28.44
C LYS A 32 14.18 -8.71 -27.19
N PRO A 33 13.70 -9.55 -26.25
CA PRO A 33 14.44 -9.86 -25.05
C PRO A 33 15.73 -10.66 -25.34
N ASP A 34 16.86 -10.20 -24.80
CA ASP A 34 18.11 -10.97 -24.80
C ASP A 34 18.00 -12.13 -23.78
N ASN A 35 18.15 -13.34 -24.27
CA ASN A 35 18.09 -14.59 -23.51
C ASN A 35 19.46 -15.25 -23.26
N SER A 36 20.54 -14.56 -23.55
CA SER A 36 21.90 -15.11 -23.40
C SER A 36 22.25 -15.39 -21.93
N TRP A 37 22.76 -16.60 -21.68
CA TRP A 37 23.33 -17.01 -20.41
C TRP A 37 24.86 -16.96 -20.52
N THR A 38 25.48 -16.07 -19.75
CA THR A 38 26.95 -15.96 -19.63
C THR A 38 27.40 -16.53 -18.28
N LEU A 39 28.65 -16.98 -18.20
CA LEU A 39 29.21 -17.50 -16.94
C LEU A 39 29.04 -16.52 -15.75
N PRO A 40 29.29 -15.20 -15.88
CA PRO A 40 29.03 -14.27 -14.78
C PRO A 40 27.57 -14.21 -14.35
N LYS A 41 26.61 -14.28 -15.31
CA LYS A 41 25.17 -14.33 -14.99
C LYS A 41 24.82 -15.61 -14.22
N ILE A 42 25.38 -16.75 -14.61
CA ILE A 42 25.18 -18.05 -13.91
C ILE A 42 25.74 -17.98 -12.49
N ALA A 43 26.99 -17.53 -12.33
CA ALA A 43 27.62 -17.38 -11.02
C ALA A 43 26.83 -16.46 -10.08
N LEU A 44 26.35 -15.32 -10.61
CA LEU A 44 25.49 -14.39 -9.85
C LEU A 44 24.24 -15.09 -9.33
N TRP A 45 23.52 -15.86 -10.15
CA TRP A 45 22.29 -16.52 -9.73
C TRP A 45 22.53 -17.67 -8.75
N ILE A 46 23.63 -18.40 -8.89
CA ILE A 46 24.05 -19.40 -7.90
C ILE A 46 24.32 -18.71 -6.56
N SER A 47 25.06 -17.61 -6.55
CA SER A 47 25.33 -16.83 -5.34
C SER A 47 24.06 -16.33 -4.65
N ILE A 48 23.13 -15.73 -5.40
CA ILE A 48 21.83 -15.28 -4.88
C ILE A 48 21.03 -16.45 -4.29
N THR A 49 21.00 -17.60 -4.96
CA THR A 49 20.28 -18.78 -4.48
C THR A 49 20.89 -19.32 -3.20
N THR A 50 22.22 -19.42 -3.13
CA THR A 50 22.94 -19.89 -1.92
C THR A 50 22.70 -18.96 -0.74
N MET A 51 22.83 -17.64 -0.95
CA MET A 51 22.55 -16.64 0.09
C MET A 51 21.10 -16.70 0.58
N GLY A 52 20.13 -16.82 -0.34
CA GLY A 52 18.72 -16.96 0.01
C GLY A 52 18.42 -18.24 0.79
N THR A 53 19.02 -19.37 0.40
CA THR A 53 18.87 -20.63 1.13
C THR A 53 19.45 -20.52 2.55
N LEU A 54 20.63 -19.91 2.69
CA LEU A 54 21.22 -19.66 4.00
C LEU A 54 20.31 -18.76 4.86
N GLY A 55 19.78 -17.69 4.29
CA GLY A 55 18.84 -16.82 5.00
C GLY A 55 17.59 -17.54 5.49
N TRP A 56 16.98 -18.39 4.66
CA TRP A 56 15.84 -19.22 5.05
C TRP A 56 16.21 -20.23 6.14
N THR A 57 17.39 -20.85 6.05
CA THR A 57 17.88 -21.76 7.09
C THR A 57 17.99 -21.07 8.44
N MET A 58 18.58 -19.88 8.48
CA MET A 58 18.71 -19.10 9.70
C MET A 58 17.36 -18.72 10.31
N LEU A 59 16.41 -18.19 9.52
CA LEU A 59 15.10 -17.75 10.02
C LEU A 59 14.17 -18.93 10.38
N ALA A 60 14.18 -20.02 9.61
CA ALA A 60 13.21 -21.08 9.74
C ALA A 60 13.66 -22.25 10.63
N LEU A 61 14.96 -22.54 10.71
CA LEU A 61 15.46 -23.75 11.37
C LEU A 61 16.27 -23.48 12.63
N VAL A 62 16.99 -22.37 12.73
CA VAL A 62 17.77 -22.05 13.93
C VAL A 62 16.82 -21.73 15.09
N ARG A 63 17.02 -22.40 16.20
CA ARG A 63 16.26 -22.26 17.46
C ARG A 63 17.21 -22.30 18.64
N GLY A 64 16.90 -21.48 19.65
CA GLY A 64 17.69 -21.43 20.87
C GLY A 64 19.01 -20.65 20.77
N GLU A 65 19.33 -20.08 19.60
CA GLU A 65 20.45 -19.18 19.36
C GLU A 65 19.94 -17.79 18.98
N GLU A 66 20.78 -16.77 19.17
CA GLU A 66 20.46 -15.38 18.79
C GLU A 66 20.45 -15.20 17.28
N VAL A 67 19.27 -14.88 16.71
CA VAL A 67 19.09 -14.62 15.29
C VAL A 67 19.10 -13.12 15.05
N ASN A 68 19.89 -12.66 14.08
CA ASN A 68 19.96 -11.27 13.69
C ASN A 68 18.91 -10.90 12.63
N THR A 69 18.40 -9.67 12.68
CA THR A 69 17.45 -9.16 11.70
C THR A 69 17.98 -9.04 10.27
N ILE A 70 19.29 -9.09 10.06
CA ILE A 70 19.91 -9.11 8.72
C ILE A 70 19.37 -10.25 7.84
N TRP A 71 18.98 -11.36 8.45
CA TRP A 71 18.48 -12.52 7.72
C TRP A 71 17.13 -12.25 7.05
N PHE A 72 16.30 -11.35 7.60
CA PHE A 72 15.07 -10.90 6.94
C PHE A 72 15.38 -10.20 5.62
N VAL A 73 16.38 -9.30 5.62
CA VAL A 73 16.82 -8.56 4.42
C VAL A 73 17.34 -9.51 3.36
N ILE A 74 18.27 -10.38 3.72
CA ILE A 74 18.91 -11.33 2.81
C ILE A 74 17.87 -12.28 2.19
N THR A 75 17.03 -12.86 3.03
CA THR A 75 16.00 -13.81 2.59
C THR A 75 15.00 -13.16 1.63
N ALA A 76 14.49 -11.96 1.96
CA ALA A 76 13.55 -11.24 1.12
C ALA A 76 14.17 -10.85 -0.22
N VAL A 77 15.32 -10.15 -0.22
CA VAL A 77 15.98 -9.68 -1.44
C VAL A 77 16.31 -10.83 -2.38
N CYS A 78 16.90 -11.92 -1.86
CA CYS A 78 17.28 -13.07 -2.68
C CYS A 78 16.04 -13.78 -3.27
N THR A 79 15.00 -14.01 -2.45
CA THR A 79 13.76 -14.66 -2.92
C THR A 79 13.04 -13.80 -3.96
N TYR A 80 12.96 -12.49 -3.73
CA TYR A 80 12.31 -11.55 -4.67
C TYR A 80 13.07 -11.45 -6.00
N ALA A 81 14.40 -11.42 -5.97
CA ALA A 81 15.21 -11.42 -7.18
C ALA A 81 14.96 -12.68 -8.01
N ILE A 82 14.93 -13.85 -7.37
CA ILE A 82 14.65 -15.14 -8.02
C ILE A 82 13.23 -15.14 -8.61
N ALA A 83 12.23 -14.74 -7.82
CA ALA A 83 10.83 -14.71 -8.26
C ALA A 83 10.63 -13.74 -9.44
N TYR A 84 11.19 -12.54 -9.38
CA TYR A 84 11.12 -11.55 -10.46
C TYR A 84 11.79 -12.04 -11.75
N ARG A 85 12.98 -12.66 -11.64
CA ARG A 85 13.77 -13.09 -12.81
C ARG A 85 13.19 -14.34 -13.47
N PHE A 86 12.74 -15.30 -12.69
CA PHE A 86 12.32 -16.61 -13.22
C PHE A 86 10.79 -16.73 -13.30
N TYR A 87 10.09 -16.57 -12.19
CA TYR A 87 8.65 -16.82 -12.15
C TYR A 87 7.84 -15.72 -12.86
N ALA A 88 8.09 -14.44 -12.55
CA ALA A 88 7.40 -13.33 -13.22
C ALA A 88 7.67 -13.32 -14.73
N LEU A 89 8.92 -13.60 -15.15
CA LEU A 89 9.26 -13.72 -16.57
C LEU A 89 8.56 -14.91 -17.24
N TYR A 90 8.43 -16.03 -16.54
CA TYR A 90 7.68 -17.19 -17.03
C TYR A 90 6.21 -16.83 -17.28
N VAL A 91 5.57 -16.18 -16.30
CA VAL A 91 4.16 -15.73 -16.40
C VAL A 91 4.00 -14.70 -17.52
N GLN A 92 4.89 -13.71 -17.60
CA GLN A 92 4.90 -12.74 -18.69
C GLN A 92 4.93 -13.41 -20.07
N ARG A 93 5.82 -14.37 -20.27
CA ARG A 93 6.00 -15.04 -21.57
C ARG A 93 4.89 -16.02 -21.92
N LYS A 94 4.29 -16.68 -20.93
CA LYS A 94 3.32 -17.77 -21.17
C LYS A 94 1.87 -17.33 -21.07
N VAL A 95 1.54 -16.40 -20.18
CA VAL A 95 0.18 -15.93 -19.90
C VAL A 95 -0.08 -14.58 -20.54
N MET A 96 0.76 -13.59 -20.29
CA MET A 96 0.54 -12.23 -20.79
C MET A 96 0.83 -12.12 -22.28
N ARG A 97 2.02 -12.55 -22.71
CA ARG A 97 2.53 -12.42 -24.09
C ARG A 97 2.43 -10.97 -24.55
N PRO A 98 3.15 -10.02 -23.89
CA PRO A 98 3.08 -8.62 -24.26
C PRO A 98 3.62 -8.42 -25.67
N ASP A 99 2.99 -7.48 -26.37
CA ASP A 99 3.38 -7.04 -27.72
C ASP A 99 3.64 -5.52 -27.68
N ASP A 100 4.91 -5.12 -27.69
CA ASP A 100 5.29 -3.71 -27.62
C ASP A 100 5.05 -2.96 -28.94
N SER A 101 4.68 -3.67 -30.02
CA SER A 101 4.17 -3.07 -31.27
C SER A 101 2.70 -2.65 -31.18
N ASN A 102 1.96 -3.09 -30.14
CA ASN A 102 0.59 -2.68 -29.90
C ASN A 102 0.54 -1.40 -29.07
N ALA A 103 -0.16 -0.39 -29.55
CA ALA A 103 -0.33 0.90 -28.87
C ALA A 103 -1.14 0.73 -27.57
N THR A 104 -0.60 1.22 -26.47
CA THR A 104 -1.26 1.23 -25.16
C THR A 104 -2.40 2.25 -25.11
N PRO A 105 -3.34 2.15 -24.16
CA PRO A 105 -4.36 3.19 -23.96
C PRO A 105 -3.78 4.58 -23.75
N ALA A 106 -2.61 4.68 -23.09
CA ALA A 106 -1.89 5.93 -22.88
C ALA A 106 -1.51 6.60 -24.20
N GLU A 107 -1.07 5.81 -25.19
CA GLU A 107 -0.73 6.29 -26.53
C GLU A 107 -1.97 6.60 -27.35
N ARG A 108 -2.97 5.67 -27.38
CA ARG A 108 -4.15 5.78 -28.25
C ARG A 108 -5.10 6.93 -27.88
N VAL A 109 -5.31 7.17 -26.59
CA VAL A 109 -6.30 8.14 -26.10
C VAL A 109 -5.67 9.48 -25.73
N ASN A 110 -4.43 9.50 -25.32
CA ASN A 110 -3.61 10.62 -24.86
C ASN A 110 -4.34 11.98 -24.73
N ASN A 111 -5.01 12.18 -23.60
CA ASN A 111 -5.75 13.43 -23.35
C ASN A 111 -5.01 14.40 -22.41
N GLY A 112 -3.76 14.07 -22.01
CA GLY A 112 -2.93 14.87 -21.12
C GLY A 112 -3.49 15.07 -19.71
N LYS A 113 -4.48 14.24 -19.28
CA LYS A 113 -5.12 14.31 -17.96
C LYS A 113 -5.08 12.97 -17.25
N ASP A 114 -5.88 12.00 -17.72
CA ASP A 114 -5.98 10.65 -17.17
C ASP A 114 -5.20 9.64 -18.02
N PHE A 115 -5.13 9.87 -19.35
CA PHE A 115 -4.36 9.07 -20.29
C PHE A 115 -3.16 9.88 -20.76
N ASP A 116 -1.97 9.51 -20.27
CA ASP A 116 -0.72 10.20 -20.60
C ASP A 116 0.46 9.23 -20.51
N PRO A 117 1.23 9.01 -21.61
CA PRO A 117 2.38 8.12 -21.60
C PRO A 117 3.43 8.59 -20.61
N THR A 118 3.46 7.99 -19.43
CA THR A 118 4.33 8.39 -18.34
C THR A 118 5.64 7.61 -18.33
N HIS A 119 6.77 8.30 -18.14
CA HIS A 119 8.09 7.65 -18.05
C HIS A 119 8.08 6.51 -17.02
N ARG A 120 8.55 5.33 -17.43
CA ARG A 120 8.46 4.08 -16.68
C ARG A 120 8.90 4.13 -15.21
N VAL A 121 9.98 4.86 -14.90
CA VAL A 121 10.50 5.00 -13.53
C VAL A 121 9.57 5.86 -12.70
N VAL A 122 9.01 6.91 -13.28
CA VAL A 122 8.01 7.78 -12.64
C VAL A 122 6.73 7.00 -12.40
N LEU A 123 6.28 6.24 -13.39
CA LEU A 123 5.08 5.40 -13.26
C LEU A 123 5.26 4.27 -12.24
N TYR A 124 6.45 3.67 -12.18
CA TYR A 124 6.80 2.71 -11.12
C TYR A 124 6.66 3.34 -9.74
N GLY A 125 7.25 4.53 -9.55
CA GLY A 125 7.14 5.28 -8.30
C GLY A 125 5.70 5.66 -7.95
N HIS A 126 4.93 6.16 -8.92
CA HIS A 126 3.52 6.48 -8.74
C HIS A 126 2.68 5.24 -8.36
N HIS A 127 2.87 4.13 -9.07
CA HIS A 127 2.19 2.87 -8.78
C HIS A 127 2.54 2.37 -7.37
N PHE A 128 3.85 2.31 -7.04
CA PHE A 128 4.32 1.93 -5.70
C PHE A 128 3.77 2.87 -4.62
N ALA A 129 3.76 4.18 -4.85
CA ALA A 129 3.21 5.14 -3.89
C ALA A 129 1.71 4.95 -3.64
N ALA A 130 0.96 4.58 -4.68
CA ALA A 130 -0.48 4.38 -4.61
C ALA A 130 -0.87 3.05 -3.94
N ILE A 131 -0.11 1.96 -4.15
CA ILE A 131 -0.37 0.66 -3.53
C ILE A 131 0.14 0.61 -2.08
N ALA A 132 1.31 1.15 -1.81
CA ALA A 132 1.93 1.13 -0.49
C ALA A 132 1.24 2.12 0.47
N GLY A 133 0.24 1.63 1.20
CA GLY A 133 -0.51 2.34 2.24
C GLY A 133 -0.08 1.92 3.66
N ALA A 134 -0.99 2.03 4.63
CA ALA A 134 -0.74 1.61 6.02
C ALA A 134 -0.56 0.09 6.19
N GLY A 135 -1.17 -0.70 5.29
CA GLY A 135 -1.22 -2.16 5.44
C GLY A 135 0.14 -2.84 5.59
N PRO A 136 1.14 -2.57 4.71
CA PRO A 136 2.46 -3.19 4.82
C PRO A 136 3.28 -2.70 6.01
N LEU A 137 2.91 -1.59 6.64
CA LEU A 137 3.56 -1.06 7.83
C LEU A 137 2.96 -1.64 9.10
N VAL A 138 1.65 -1.55 9.24
CA VAL A 138 0.88 -1.91 10.43
C VAL A 138 0.66 -3.41 10.57
N GLY A 139 0.22 -4.07 9.48
CA GLY A 139 -0.12 -5.50 9.51
C GLY A 139 0.99 -6.39 10.05
N PRO A 140 2.21 -6.31 9.53
CA PRO A 140 3.35 -7.10 10.02
C PRO A 140 3.71 -6.81 11.47
N VAL A 141 3.60 -5.54 11.91
CA VAL A 141 3.84 -5.17 13.31
C VAL A 141 2.80 -5.81 14.23
N LEU A 142 1.52 -5.75 13.88
CA LEU A 142 0.48 -6.40 14.67
C LEU A 142 0.65 -7.93 14.67
N ALA A 143 0.99 -8.51 13.51
CA ALA A 143 1.18 -9.95 13.36
C ALA A 143 2.36 -10.50 14.16
N ALA A 144 3.33 -9.66 14.55
CA ALA A 144 4.46 -10.06 15.39
C ALA A 144 4.01 -10.64 16.76
N GLN A 145 2.76 -10.37 17.21
CA GLN A 145 2.25 -11.06 18.41
C GLN A 145 2.24 -12.59 18.28
N MET A 146 2.16 -13.12 17.05
CA MET A 146 2.18 -14.58 16.77
C MET A 146 3.59 -15.13 16.52
N GLY A 147 4.60 -14.30 16.70
CA GLY A 147 6.00 -14.61 16.37
C GLY A 147 6.41 -14.08 15.00
N TYR A 148 7.73 -14.07 14.74
CA TYR A 148 8.23 -13.52 13.48
C TYR A 148 8.07 -14.46 12.27
N LEU A 149 8.12 -15.79 12.49
CA LEU A 149 8.25 -16.76 11.40
C LEU A 149 6.99 -16.90 10.53
N PRO A 150 5.76 -17.04 11.09
CA PRO A 150 4.57 -17.22 10.26
C PRO A 150 4.32 -16.01 9.35
N GLY A 151 4.51 -14.79 9.90
CA GLY A 151 4.41 -13.55 9.14
C GLY A 151 5.43 -13.48 8.01
N THR A 152 6.69 -13.79 8.29
CA THR A 152 7.78 -13.81 7.31
C THR A 152 7.49 -14.76 6.15
N LEU A 153 7.05 -15.98 6.47
CA LEU A 153 6.72 -17.00 5.47
C LEU A 153 5.61 -16.50 4.52
N TRP A 154 4.50 -16.02 5.08
CA TRP A 154 3.38 -15.58 4.25
C TRP A 154 3.69 -14.32 3.46
N ILE A 155 4.36 -13.33 4.03
CA ILE A 155 4.73 -12.11 3.32
C ILE A 155 5.61 -12.46 2.11
N ILE A 156 6.70 -13.22 2.29
CA ILE A 156 7.66 -13.50 1.22
C ILE A 156 7.10 -14.46 0.17
N PHE A 157 6.50 -15.58 0.56
CA PHE A 157 5.94 -16.52 -0.41
C PHE A 157 4.63 -16.02 -1.01
N GLY A 158 3.74 -15.45 -0.19
CA GLY A 158 2.46 -14.93 -0.63
C GLY A 158 2.61 -13.84 -1.69
N VAL A 159 3.57 -12.91 -1.52
CA VAL A 159 3.80 -11.89 -2.54
C VAL A 159 4.28 -12.50 -3.86
N CYS A 160 5.24 -13.42 -3.81
CA CYS A 160 5.82 -13.99 -5.02
C CYS A 160 4.80 -14.75 -5.88
N ILE A 161 3.92 -15.54 -5.24
CA ILE A 161 3.00 -16.44 -5.95
C ILE A 161 1.58 -15.88 -6.11
N ALA A 162 1.18 -14.91 -5.27
CA ALA A 162 -0.17 -14.36 -5.24
C ALA A 162 -0.19 -12.85 -5.54
N GLY A 163 0.29 -11.99 -4.63
CA GLY A 163 0.10 -10.55 -4.75
C GLY A 163 0.73 -9.93 -5.98
N ALA A 164 2.00 -10.21 -6.24
CA ALA A 164 2.70 -9.66 -7.40
C ALA A 164 2.17 -10.21 -8.73
N ILE A 165 1.67 -11.46 -8.74
CA ILE A 165 0.98 -12.04 -9.89
C ILE A 165 -0.35 -11.33 -10.13
N GLN A 166 -1.14 -11.09 -9.07
CA GLN A 166 -2.39 -10.35 -9.16
C GLN A 166 -2.16 -8.97 -9.78
N ASP A 167 -1.26 -8.19 -9.21
CA ASP A 167 -1.03 -6.81 -9.64
C ASP A 167 -0.55 -6.74 -11.09
N MET A 168 0.40 -7.59 -11.47
CA MET A 168 0.92 -7.68 -12.84
C MET A 168 -0.17 -8.08 -13.85
N LEU A 169 -0.97 -9.10 -13.54
CA LEU A 169 -1.98 -9.61 -14.48
C LEU A 169 -3.19 -8.68 -14.56
N VAL A 170 -3.66 -8.11 -13.44
CA VAL A 170 -4.75 -7.12 -13.44
C VAL A 170 -4.35 -5.88 -14.23
N LEU A 171 -3.13 -5.36 -14.02
CA LEU A 171 -2.59 -4.22 -14.77
C LEU A 171 -2.56 -4.51 -16.27
N PHE A 172 -2.02 -5.65 -16.67
CA PHE A 172 -1.93 -6.04 -18.08
C PHE A 172 -3.30 -6.22 -18.72
N PHE A 173 -4.21 -6.93 -18.06
CA PHE A 173 -5.55 -7.18 -18.62
C PHE A 173 -6.41 -5.92 -18.67
N SER A 174 -6.27 -5.01 -17.70
CA SER A 174 -6.93 -3.71 -17.74
C SER A 174 -6.39 -2.85 -18.88
N MET A 175 -5.08 -2.79 -19.06
CA MET A 175 -4.44 -2.06 -20.15
C MET A 175 -4.93 -2.56 -21.52
N ARG A 176 -5.00 -3.89 -21.74
CA ARG A 176 -5.53 -4.51 -22.96
C ARG A 176 -7.02 -4.22 -23.21
N ARG A 177 -7.74 -3.71 -22.20
CA ARG A 177 -9.16 -3.33 -22.25
C ARG A 177 -9.37 -1.82 -22.12
N GLY A 178 -8.44 -1.02 -22.60
CA GLY A 178 -8.55 0.45 -22.59
C GLY A 178 -8.48 1.08 -21.20
N GLY A 179 -7.85 0.41 -20.22
CA GLY A 179 -7.75 0.93 -18.85
C GLY A 179 -9.05 0.84 -18.06
N ARG A 180 -9.89 -0.18 -18.31
CA ARG A 180 -11.16 -0.40 -17.61
C ARG A 180 -10.93 -0.79 -16.15
N SER A 181 -11.81 -0.28 -15.27
CA SER A 181 -11.80 -0.61 -13.84
C SER A 181 -12.11 -2.09 -13.58
N LEU A 182 -11.68 -2.60 -12.41
CA LEU A 182 -11.92 -4.00 -11.99
C LEU A 182 -13.41 -4.36 -12.09
N GLY A 183 -14.30 -3.48 -11.61
CA GLY A 183 -15.75 -3.69 -11.66
C GLY A 183 -16.29 -3.76 -13.09
N GLN A 184 -15.81 -2.91 -13.99
CA GLN A 184 -16.22 -2.94 -15.39
C GLN A 184 -15.72 -4.21 -16.09
N MET A 185 -14.46 -4.60 -15.84
CA MET A 185 -13.91 -5.86 -16.35
C MET A 185 -14.70 -7.08 -15.83
N ALA A 186 -15.11 -7.08 -14.56
CA ALA A 186 -15.94 -8.15 -14.01
C ALA A 186 -17.30 -8.23 -14.72
N ARG A 187 -17.90 -7.11 -15.06
CA ARG A 187 -19.16 -7.06 -15.81
C ARG A 187 -19.03 -7.59 -17.23
N ASP A 188 -17.93 -7.29 -17.90
CA ASP A 188 -17.67 -7.70 -19.30
C ASP A 188 -17.30 -9.20 -19.38
N GLU A 189 -16.59 -9.73 -18.39
CA GLU A 189 -16.04 -11.08 -18.42
C GLU A 189 -16.90 -12.12 -17.70
N ILE A 190 -17.46 -11.79 -16.52
CA ILE A 190 -18.31 -12.70 -15.73
C ILE A 190 -19.76 -12.62 -16.19
N GLY A 191 -20.23 -11.41 -16.56
CA GLY A 191 -21.59 -11.16 -17.03
C GLY A 191 -22.29 -10.05 -16.24
N ARG A 192 -23.41 -9.56 -16.75
CA ARG A 192 -24.10 -8.38 -16.23
C ARG A 192 -24.44 -8.49 -14.75
N VAL A 193 -25.04 -9.58 -14.29
CA VAL A 193 -25.51 -9.72 -12.92
C VAL A 193 -24.34 -9.90 -11.96
N GLY A 194 -23.51 -10.91 -12.16
CA GLY A 194 -22.35 -11.18 -11.31
C GLY A 194 -21.37 -10.01 -11.26
N GLY A 195 -21.11 -9.38 -12.41
CA GLY A 195 -20.21 -8.23 -12.49
C GLY A 195 -20.78 -6.95 -11.86
N THR A 196 -22.10 -6.72 -11.92
CA THR A 196 -22.71 -5.58 -11.20
C THR A 196 -22.65 -5.78 -9.70
N VAL A 197 -22.92 -6.99 -9.20
CA VAL A 197 -22.75 -7.32 -7.78
C VAL A 197 -21.28 -7.13 -7.35
N ALA A 198 -20.32 -7.64 -8.13
CA ALA A 198 -18.90 -7.44 -7.87
C ALA A 198 -18.53 -5.95 -7.79
N MET A 199 -19.00 -5.14 -8.75
CA MET A 199 -18.72 -3.69 -8.78
C MET A 199 -19.22 -2.95 -7.53
N VAL A 200 -20.46 -3.22 -7.11
CA VAL A 200 -21.07 -2.57 -5.94
C VAL A 200 -20.38 -3.02 -4.65
N VAL A 201 -20.14 -4.32 -4.50
CA VAL A 201 -19.55 -4.88 -3.28
C VAL A 201 -18.09 -4.43 -3.13
N VAL A 202 -17.31 -4.45 -4.20
CA VAL A 202 -15.94 -3.94 -4.22
C VAL A 202 -15.90 -2.46 -3.84
N LEU A 203 -16.85 -1.64 -4.32
CA LEU A 203 -16.93 -0.23 -3.94
C LEU A 203 -17.19 -0.05 -2.44
N VAL A 204 -18.13 -0.80 -1.85
CA VAL A 204 -18.42 -0.71 -0.41
C VAL A 204 -17.25 -1.21 0.43
N MET A 205 -16.60 -2.31 0.04
CA MET A 205 -15.38 -2.81 0.69
C MET A 205 -14.27 -1.76 0.67
N LEU A 206 -14.12 -1.04 -0.45
CA LEU A 206 -13.13 0.01 -0.61
C LEU A 206 -13.35 1.18 0.37
N MET A 207 -14.59 1.48 0.76
CA MET A 207 -14.88 2.49 1.80
C MET A 207 -14.33 2.06 3.16
N ILE A 208 -14.39 0.76 3.50
CA ILE A 208 -13.80 0.24 4.74
C ILE A 208 -12.28 0.33 4.69
N VAL A 209 -11.69 -0.01 3.55
CA VAL A 209 -10.24 0.09 3.36
C VAL A 209 -9.76 1.52 3.58
N LEU A 210 -10.43 2.51 2.97
CA LEU A 210 -10.14 3.93 3.15
C LEU A 210 -10.28 4.40 4.59
N ALA A 211 -11.37 4.00 5.26
CA ALA A 211 -11.62 4.37 6.65
C ALA A 211 -10.51 3.87 7.59
N VAL A 212 -10.05 2.63 7.41
CA VAL A 212 -9.00 2.06 8.26
C VAL A 212 -7.63 2.66 7.93
N LEU A 213 -7.30 2.92 6.67
CA LEU A 213 -6.09 3.66 6.31
C LEU A 213 -6.05 5.03 7.01
N ALA A 214 -7.14 5.79 6.93
CA ALA A 214 -7.23 7.09 7.59
C ALA A 214 -7.17 6.96 9.13
N MET A 215 -7.75 5.90 9.72
CA MET A 215 -7.70 5.63 11.16
C MET A 215 -6.28 5.40 11.67
N VAL A 216 -5.44 4.70 10.93
CA VAL A 216 -4.02 4.51 11.30
C VAL A 216 -3.30 5.85 11.35
N CYS A 217 -3.55 6.73 10.38
CA CYS A 217 -2.99 8.09 10.39
C CYS A 217 -3.47 8.91 11.60
N VAL A 218 -4.76 8.82 11.94
CA VAL A 218 -5.31 9.47 13.14
C VAL A 218 -4.62 8.96 14.40
N ASN A 219 -4.48 7.63 14.55
CA ASN A 219 -3.84 7.04 15.73
C ASN A 219 -2.35 7.41 15.86
N ALA A 220 -1.64 7.54 14.73
CA ALA A 220 -0.24 7.95 14.72
C ALA A 220 -0.04 9.42 15.15
N LEU A 221 -1.01 10.29 14.87
CA LEU A 221 -0.92 11.74 15.11
C LEU A 221 -1.66 12.20 16.36
N ALA A 222 -2.54 11.36 16.94
CA ALA A 222 -3.32 11.72 18.10
C ALA A 222 -2.42 12.12 19.28
N GLU A 223 -2.73 13.29 19.89
CA GLU A 223 -2.03 13.83 21.03
C GLU A 223 -0.51 14.06 20.83
N SER A 224 -0.05 14.14 19.57
CA SER A 224 1.35 14.39 19.21
C SER A 224 1.50 15.72 18.47
N PRO A 225 1.75 16.85 19.17
CA PRO A 225 1.95 18.17 18.54
C PRO A 225 3.10 18.18 17.54
N TRP A 226 4.18 17.48 17.83
CA TRP A 226 5.32 17.35 16.91
C TRP A 226 4.92 16.61 15.62
N GLY A 227 4.24 15.48 15.74
CA GLY A 227 3.74 14.71 14.58
C GLY A 227 2.76 15.53 13.73
N VAL A 228 1.78 16.18 14.36
CA VAL A 228 0.78 17.03 13.69
C VAL A 228 1.44 18.14 12.90
N PHE A 229 2.41 18.85 13.48
CA PHE A 229 3.15 19.92 12.80
C PHE A 229 3.90 19.38 11.57
N SER A 230 4.71 18.34 11.78
CA SER A 230 5.57 17.78 10.71
C SER A 230 4.74 17.28 9.52
N VAL A 231 3.66 16.56 9.80
CA VAL A 231 2.75 16.05 8.75
C VAL A 231 1.95 17.19 8.11
N GLY A 232 1.48 18.16 8.89
CA GLY A 232 0.78 19.36 8.38
C GLY A 232 1.63 20.14 7.39
N CYS A 233 2.94 20.29 7.63
CA CYS A 233 3.87 20.96 6.73
C CYS A 233 4.02 20.25 5.36
N THR A 234 3.72 18.97 5.26
CA THR A 234 3.79 18.24 3.97
C THR A 234 2.85 18.80 2.92
N ILE A 235 1.70 19.37 3.34
CA ILE A 235 0.69 19.93 2.44
C ILE A 235 1.20 21.20 1.75
N PRO A 236 1.62 22.28 2.47
CA PRO A 236 2.15 23.46 1.83
C PRO A 236 3.44 23.20 1.06
N ILE A 237 4.30 22.29 1.50
CA ILE A 237 5.50 21.89 0.76
C ILE A 237 5.10 21.27 -0.60
N ALA A 238 4.15 20.33 -0.63
CA ALA A 238 3.68 19.71 -1.87
C ALA A 238 3.03 20.73 -2.82
N LEU A 239 2.19 21.64 -2.30
CA LEU A 239 1.60 22.72 -3.09
C LEU A 239 2.68 23.65 -3.68
N GLY A 240 3.68 24.04 -2.87
CA GLY A 240 4.82 24.85 -3.34
C GLY A 240 5.63 24.14 -4.43
N MET A 241 5.88 22.82 -4.29
CA MET A 241 6.52 22.00 -5.33
C MET A 241 5.69 21.97 -6.62
N GLY A 242 4.37 21.83 -6.52
CA GLY A 242 3.46 21.81 -7.67
C GLY A 242 3.50 23.14 -8.44
N LEU A 243 3.44 24.25 -7.72
CA LEU A 243 3.56 25.59 -8.30
C LEU A 243 4.95 25.80 -8.93
N TRP A 244 6.02 25.36 -8.26
CA TRP A 244 7.39 25.49 -8.78
C TRP A 244 7.57 24.69 -10.08
N LEU A 245 7.13 23.42 -10.12
CA LEU A 245 7.19 22.57 -11.31
C LEU A 245 6.38 23.13 -12.48
N ARG A 246 5.29 23.83 -12.20
CA ARG A 246 4.43 24.37 -13.25
C ARG A 246 4.88 25.71 -13.80
N TYR A 247 5.33 26.65 -12.93
CA TYR A 247 5.52 28.05 -13.30
C TYR A 247 6.99 28.49 -13.29
N ILE A 248 7.88 27.84 -12.50
CA ILE A 248 9.25 28.30 -12.32
C ILE A 248 10.22 27.44 -13.13
N GLN A 249 10.18 26.13 -12.97
CA GLN A 249 11.09 25.18 -13.64
C GLN A 249 10.37 23.92 -14.12
N PRO A 250 9.63 23.99 -15.22
CA PRO A 250 8.99 22.83 -15.82
C PRO A 250 10.01 21.73 -16.16
N GLY A 251 9.70 20.47 -15.75
CA GLY A 251 10.51 19.29 -16.08
C GLY A 251 11.71 19.02 -15.16
N LYS A 252 12.11 19.91 -14.25
CA LYS A 252 13.24 19.68 -13.32
C LYS A 252 12.80 18.99 -12.04
N ILE A 253 12.18 17.81 -12.17
CA ILE A 253 11.58 17.03 -11.07
C ILE A 253 12.57 16.75 -9.95
N THR A 254 13.80 16.32 -10.29
CA THR A 254 14.82 15.92 -9.30
C THR A 254 15.21 17.07 -8.38
N GLN A 255 15.41 18.28 -8.91
CA GLN A 255 15.80 19.43 -8.10
C GLN A 255 14.70 19.84 -7.12
N VAL A 256 13.45 19.90 -7.60
CA VAL A 256 12.28 20.24 -6.77
C VAL A 256 12.03 19.17 -5.71
N SER A 257 12.24 17.90 -6.04
CA SER A 257 12.09 16.81 -5.08
C SER A 257 13.17 16.85 -3.98
N ILE A 258 14.43 17.13 -4.33
CA ILE A 258 15.51 17.30 -3.33
C ILE A 258 15.19 18.46 -2.39
N ALA A 259 14.74 19.60 -2.93
CA ALA A 259 14.32 20.74 -2.12
C ALA A 259 13.14 20.40 -1.20
N GLY A 260 12.13 19.67 -1.71
CA GLY A 260 11.00 19.20 -0.93
C GLY A 260 11.42 18.27 0.21
N CYS A 261 12.31 17.31 -0.06
CA CYS A 261 12.85 16.41 0.98
C CYS A 261 13.64 17.18 2.04
N ALA A 262 14.46 18.15 1.64
CA ALA A 262 15.19 19.00 2.58
C ALA A 262 14.22 19.82 3.47
N LEU A 263 13.15 20.39 2.90
CA LEU A 263 12.13 21.09 3.65
C LEU A 263 11.37 20.17 4.62
N LEU A 264 11.15 18.91 4.29
CA LEU A 264 10.55 17.95 5.21
C LEU A 264 11.46 17.68 6.41
N VAL A 265 12.76 17.49 6.18
CA VAL A 265 13.73 17.32 7.27
C VAL A 265 13.73 18.56 8.18
N VAL A 266 13.73 19.76 7.60
CA VAL A 266 13.61 21.01 8.35
C VAL A 266 12.30 21.05 9.15
N ALA A 267 11.18 20.60 8.58
CA ALA A 267 9.88 20.56 9.26
C ALA A 267 9.90 19.63 10.49
N ILE A 268 10.63 18.50 10.44
CA ILE A 268 10.77 17.60 11.61
C ILE A 268 11.54 18.31 12.74
N PHE A 269 12.67 18.96 12.44
CA PHE A 269 13.42 19.69 13.46
C PHE A 269 12.62 20.88 14.02
N ALA A 270 11.94 21.63 13.14
CA ALA A 270 11.08 22.72 13.55
C ALA A 270 9.90 22.24 14.41
N GLY A 271 9.35 21.06 14.11
CA GLY A 271 8.28 20.45 14.89
C GLY A 271 8.66 20.22 16.34
N ARG A 272 9.89 19.82 16.63
CA ARG A 272 10.41 19.69 18.01
C ARG A 272 10.36 21.04 18.75
N TRP A 273 10.78 22.11 18.06
CA TRP A 273 10.75 23.43 18.67
C TRP A 273 9.31 23.93 18.85
N VAL A 274 8.46 23.79 17.84
CA VAL A 274 7.05 24.23 17.87
C VAL A 274 6.26 23.48 18.94
N ALA A 275 6.43 22.15 19.09
CA ALA A 275 5.75 21.35 20.09
C ALA A 275 6.04 21.81 21.52
N ASN A 276 7.18 22.45 21.78
CA ASN A 276 7.54 22.98 23.08
C ASN A 276 7.03 24.40 23.33
N THR A 277 6.45 25.09 22.33
CA THR A 277 5.81 26.40 22.48
C THR A 277 4.40 26.28 23.06
N ASP A 278 3.88 27.37 23.62
CA ASP A 278 2.47 27.41 24.08
C ASP A 278 1.50 27.20 22.92
N PHE A 279 1.81 27.74 21.73
CA PHE A 279 1.05 27.48 20.51
C PHE A 279 0.97 25.98 20.18
N GLY A 280 2.11 25.27 20.21
CA GLY A 280 2.14 23.82 19.93
C GLY A 280 1.30 23.02 20.93
N ARG A 281 1.40 23.32 22.21
CA ARG A 281 0.67 22.65 23.27
C ARG A 281 -0.83 22.91 23.23
N GLU A 282 -1.26 24.13 22.88
CA GLU A 282 -2.67 24.52 22.88
C GLU A 282 -3.37 24.17 21.59
N TYR A 283 -2.75 24.41 20.41
CA TYR A 283 -3.42 24.29 19.11
C TYR A 283 -3.07 23.02 18.32
N LEU A 284 -1.94 22.37 18.59
CA LEU A 284 -1.50 21.17 17.87
C LEU A 284 -1.68 19.88 18.66
N HIS A 285 -2.11 19.95 19.92
CA HIS A 285 -2.52 18.80 20.71
C HIS A 285 -3.96 18.40 20.32
N LEU A 286 -4.07 17.74 19.12
CA LEU A 286 -5.37 17.43 18.54
C LEU A 286 -5.93 16.13 19.07
N SER A 287 -7.21 16.15 19.45
CA SER A 287 -7.94 14.93 19.82
C SER A 287 -8.13 14.02 18.59
N PRO A 288 -8.28 12.70 18.80
CA PRO A 288 -8.58 11.77 17.70
C PRO A 288 -9.78 12.21 16.85
N THR A 289 -10.85 12.70 17.46
CA THR A 289 -12.07 13.17 16.77
C THR A 289 -11.78 14.41 15.90
N THR A 290 -10.98 15.35 16.37
CA THR A 290 -10.56 16.53 15.60
C THR A 290 -9.76 16.13 14.39
N LEU A 291 -8.85 15.16 14.53
CA LEU A 291 -8.06 14.60 13.41
C LEU A 291 -8.94 13.88 12.39
N VAL A 292 -10.01 13.21 12.82
CA VAL A 292 -11.00 12.60 11.89
C VAL A 292 -11.61 13.66 10.98
N TRP A 293 -12.07 14.77 11.54
CA TRP A 293 -12.63 15.86 10.72
C TRP A 293 -11.59 16.49 9.82
N ALA A 294 -10.37 16.68 10.29
CA ALA A 294 -9.27 17.17 9.47
C ALA A 294 -8.99 16.23 8.27
N MET A 295 -9.00 14.91 8.49
CA MET A 295 -8.82 13.91 7.43
C MET A 295 -9.97 13.89 6.42
N ILE A 296 -11.22 14.05 6.87
CA ILE A 296 -12.40 14.13 6.01
C ILE A 296 -12.32 15.35 5.09
N ILE A 297 -12.03 16.52 5.67
CA ILE A 297 -11.89 17.78 4.94
C ILE A 297 -10.72 17.67 3.94
N TYR A 298 -9.57 17.20 4.42
CA TYR A 298 -8.39 16.99 3.59
C TYR A 298 -8.69 16.06 2.41
N GLY A 299 -9.27 14.88 2.66
CA GLY A 299 -9.57 13.89 1.62
C GLY A 299 -10.53 14.40 0.55
N PHE A 300 -11.50 15.24 0.93
CA PHE A 300 -12.38 15.89 -0.02
C PHE A 300 -11.61 16.84 -0.95
N PHE A 301 -10.83 17.76 -0.38
CA PHE A 301 -10.08 18.73 -1.19
C PHE A 301 -9.00 18.05 -2.04
N ALA A 302 -8.27 17.08 -1.50
CA ALA A 302 -7.25 16.34 -2.24
C ALA A 302 -7.82 15.60 -3.45
N ALA A 303 -9.06 15.07 -3.34
CA ALA A 303 -9.71 14.37 -4.43
C ALA A 303 -10.29 15.27 -5.53
N ILE A 304 -10.66 16.53 -5.23
CA ILE A 304 -11.23 17.47 -6.23
C ILE A 304 -10.19 18.39 -6.87
N LEU A 305 -9.05 18.64 -6.19
CA LEU A 305 -8.00 19.51 -6.73
C LEU A 305 -7.38 18.91 -8.01
N PRO A 306 -6.86 19.76 -8.91
CA PRO A 306 -6.11 19.29 -10.07
C PRO A 306 -4.93 18.39 -9.66
N VAL A 307 -4.72 17.31 -10.41
CA VAL A 307 -3.67 16.32 -10.14
C VAL A 307 -2.29 16.95 -10.01
N TRP A 308 -1.96 17.90 -10.91
CA TRP A 308 -0.67 18.58 -10.96
C TRP A 308 -0.38 19.46 -9.73
N LEU A 309 -1.41 19.93 -9.03
CA LEU A 309 -1.23 20.90 -7.93
C LEU A 309 -0.81 20.24 -6.61
N LEU A 310 -1.46 19.15 -6.24
CA LEU A 310 -1.22 18.46 -4.96
C LEU A 310 -0.78 17.02 -5.15
N LEU A 311 -1.50 16.22 -5.95
CA LEU A 311 -1.29 14.77 -6.03
C LEU A 311 0.08 14.44 -6.62
N THR A 312 0.41 14.94 -7.82
CA THR A 312 1.67 14.63 -8.50
C THR A 312 2.91 15.05 -7.69
N PRO A 313 3.02 16.31 -7.19
CA PRO A 313 4.18 16.69 -6.38
C PRO A 313 4.30 15.88 -5.10
N ARG A 314 3.16 15.57 -4.47
CA ARG A 314 3.14 14.79 -3.25
C ARG A 314 3.52 13.33 -3.50
N ASP A 315 3.09 12.73 -4.61
CA ASP A 315 3.48 11.37 -4.99
C ASP A 315 4.99 11.28 -5.24
N TYR A 316 5.60 12.28 -5.89
CA TYR A 316 7.05 12.36 -6.04
C TYR A 316 7.74 12.44 -4.68
N LEU A 317 7.32 13.36 -3.83
CA LEU A 317 7.87 13.55 -2.49
C LEU A 317 7.73 12.26 -1.66
N SER A 318 6.53 11.68 -1.68
CA SER A 318 6.21 10.41 -1.01
C SER A 318 7.07 9.27 -1.54
N THR A 319 7.26 9.12 -2.85
CA THR A 319 8.06 8.05 -3.45
C THR A 319 9.52 8.14 -3.01
N PHE A 320 10.13 9.32 -3.07
CA PHE A 320 11.52 9.50 -2.62
C PHE A 320 11.67 9.20 -1.13
N MET A 321 10.74 9.69 -0.32
CA MET A 321 10.73 9.41 1.12
C MET A 321 10.51 7.92 1.40
N LYS A 322 9.55 7.28 0.73
CA LYS A 322 9.24 5.85 0.90
C LYS A 322 10.44 4.98 0.56
N VAL A 323 10.97 5.13 -0.64
CA VAL A 323 12.12 4.32 -1.10
C VAL A 323 13.36 4.65 -0.27
N GLY A 324 13.63 5.94 -0.04
CA GLY A 324 14.79 6.38 0.75
C GLY A 324 14.78 5.84 2.17
N THR A 325 13.66 5.96 2.87
CA THR A 325 13.52 5.48 4.26
C THR A 325 13.70 3.96 4.35
N ILE A 326 13.11 3.20 3.43
CA ILE A 326 13.25 1.74 3.42
C ILE A 326 14.69 1.31 3.11
N VAL A 327 15.37 2.00 2.19
CA VAL A 327 16.78 1.75 1.91
C VAL A 327 17.66 2.09 3.11
N ILE A 328 17.40 3.22 3.79
CA ILE A 328 18.12 3.62 5.01
C ILE A 328 17.87 2.61 6.13
N LEU A 329 16.63 2.15 6.32
CA LEU A 329 16.32 1.14 7.34
C LEU A 329 16.98 -0.21 7.02
N ALA A 330 16.92 -0.67 5.77
CA ALA A 330 17.59 -1.90 5.36
C ALA A 330 19.13 -1.80 5.54
N ALA A 331 19.73 -0.67 5.16
CA ALA A 331 21.15 -0.41 5.42
C ALA A 331 21.45 -0.39 6.92
N GLY A 332 20.56 0.21 7.72
CA GLY A 332 20.61 0.23 9.16
C GLY A 332 20.65 -1.18 9.77
N ILE A 333 19.74 -2.03 9.34
CA ILE A 333 19.68 -3.43 9.75
C ILE A 333 20.98 -4.17 9.37
N VAL A 334 21.53 -3.93 8.20
CA VAL A 334 22.79 -4.58 7.74
C VAL A 334 23.99 -4.12 8.58
N VAL A 335 24.04 -2.85 8.97
CA VAL A 335 25.15 -2.27 9.74
C VAL A 335 25.04 -2.64 11.22
N VAL A 336 23.89 -2.38 11.82
CA VAL A 336 23.65 -2.55 13.26
C VAL A 336 23.45 -4.02 13.64
N ARG A 337 22.79 -4.81 12.78
CA ARG A 337 22.45 -6.23 12.99
C ARG A 337 21.71 -6.46 14.30
N PRO A 338 20.62 -5.75 14.58
CA PRO A 338 19.89 -5.92 15.84
C PRO A 338 19.42 -7.38 15.98
N LEU A 339 19.39 -7.84 17.21
CA LEU A 339 18.90 -9.18 17.55
C LEU A 339 17.39 -9.24 17.40
N VAL A 340 16.88 -10.42 17.13
CA VAL A 340 15.45 -10.71 17.11
C VAL A 340 15.01 -11.09 18.53
N GLU A 341 14.30 -10.20 19.19
CA GLU A 341 13.77 -10.39 20.55
C GLU A 341 12.47 -11.20 20.58
N MET A 342 11.76 -11.23 19.43
CA MET A 342 10.51 -11.96 19.30
C MET A 342 10.78 -13.44 18.99
N PRO A 343 10.11 -14.41 19.65
CA PRO A 343 10.28 -15.82 19.31
C PRO A 343 9.73 -16.14 17.92
N ALA A 344 10.17 -17.27 17.35
CA ALA A 344 9.72 -17.69 16.03
C ALA A 344 8.20 -17.87 15.94
N VAL A 345 7.60 -18.46 16.98
CA VAL A 345 6.15 -18.63 17.15
C VAL A 345 5.84 -18.42 18.62
N THR A 346 4.83 -17.61 18.92
CA THR A 346 4.33 -17.39 20.27
C THR A 346 3.14 -18.31 20.58
N GLU A 347 2.76 -18.38 21.84
CA GLU A 347 1.56 -19.11 22.29
C GLU A 347 0.26 -18.56 21.70
N PHE A 348 0.22 -17.28 21.32
CA PHE A 348 -0.95 -16.65 20.71
C PHE A 348 -1.27 -17.18 19.30
N ALA A 349 -0.37 -17.92 18.68
CA ALA A 349 -0.62 -18.58 17.39
C ALA A 349 -1.71 -19.66 17.47
N GLY A 350 -1.87 -20.29 18.65
CA GLY A 350 -2.82 -21.40 18.89
C GLY A 350 -4.10 -21.02 19.61
N ASN A 351 -4.25 -19.77 20.09
CA ASN A 351 -5.40 -19.35 20.90
C ASN A 351 -5.99 -18.01 20.44
N THR A 352 -7.11 -17.59 21.04
CA THR A 352 -7.80 -16.34 20.73
C THR A 352 -7.48 -15.22 21.73
N ASP A 353 -6.52 -15.42 22.63
CA ASP A 353 -6.19 -14.54 23.77
C ASP A 353 -5.14 -13.46 23.44
N GLY A 354 -4.79 -13.32 22.18
CA GLY A 354 -3.83 -12.31 21.74
C GLY A 354 -4.20 -10.89 22.20
N PRO A 355 -3.30 -10.18 22.89
CA PRO A 355 -3.60 -8.86 23.46
C PRO A 355 -3.66 -7.74 22.39
N VAL A 356 -3.03 -7.94 21.24
CA VAL A 356 -2.99 -6.97 20.13
C VAL A 356 -4.20 -7.15 19.23
N PHE A 357 -4.51 -8.38 18.83
CA PHE A 357 -5.76 -8.75 18.15
C PHE A 357 -6.17 -10.17 18.54
N ALA A 358 -7.48 -10.42 18.54
CA ALA A 358 -8.05 -11.72 18.89
C ALA A 358 -8.15 -12.61 17.64
N GLY A 359 -7.79 -13.87 17.80
CA GLY A 359 -7.91 -14.91 16.76
C GLY A 359 -6.65 -15.76 16.65
N THR A 360 -6.81 -16.98 16.15
CA THR A 360 -5.73 -17.93 15.91
C THR A 360 -4.89 -17.57 14.68
N LEU A 361 -3.74 -18.22 14.49
CA LEU A 361 -2.87 -18.00 13.34
C LEU A 361 -3.64 -18.13 12.01
N PHE A 362 -4.36 -19.25 11.82
CA PHE A 362 -5.26 -19.40 10.69
C PHE A 362 -6.69 -19.16 11.17
N PRO A 363 -7.43 -18.21 10.58
CA PRO A 363 -7.12 -17.41 9.40
C PRO A 363 -6.57 -16.00 9.72
N PHE A 364 -6.49 -15.59 11.00
CA PHE A 364 -6.37 -14.18 11.37
C PHE A 364 -5.02 -13.56 11.08
N LEU A 365 -3.91 -14.32 11.16
CA LEU A 365 -2.62 -13.80 10.72
C LEU A 365 -2.68 -13.35 9.25
N PHE A 366 -3.24 -14.18 8.39
CA PHE A 366 -3.28 -13.96 6.94
C PHE A 366 -4.08 -12.71 6.57
N ILE A 367 -5.22 -12.47 7.22
CA ILE A 367 -6.00 -11.24 6.98
C ILE A 367 -5.33 -9.99 7.59
N THR A 368 -4.55 -10.15 8.67
CA THR A 368 -3.84 -9.04 9.32
C THR A 368 -2.69 -8.52 8.45
N ILE A 369 -1.92 -9.43 7.83
CA ILE A 369 -0.79 -9.05 6.94
C ILE A 369 -1.16 -9.06 5.46
N ALA A 370 -2.45 -9.03 5.14
CA ALA A 370 -2.96 -9.11 3.78
C ALA A 370 -2.25 -8.17 2.81
N CYS A 371 -2.11 -6.89 3.16
CA CYS A 371 -1.59 -5.88 2.25
C CYS A 371 -0.16 -6.19 1.78
N GLY A 372 0.74 -6.59 2.68
CA GLY A 372 2.14 -6.88 2.34
C GLY A 372 2.35 -8.18 1.54
N ALA A 373 1.35 -9.08 1.48
CA ALA A 373 1.42 -10.36 0.78
C ALA A 373 0.48 -10.45 -0.43
N LEU A 374 -0.78 -10.03 -0.27
CA LEU A 374 -1.83 -10.09 -1.30
C LEU A 374 -2.91 -9.07 -0.94
N SER A 375 -3.15 -8.07 -1.79
CA SER A 375 -4.05 -6.95 -1.47
C SER A 375 -5.04 -6.66 -2.59
N GLY A 376 -6.31 -6.58 -2.24
CA GLY A 376 -7.37 -6.19 -3.17
C GLY A 376 -7.32 -4.71 -3.55
N MET A 377 -6.86 -3.83 -2.65
CA MET A 377 -6.66 -2.42 -2.95
C MET A 377 -5.70 -2.23 -4.13
N HIS A 378 -4.66 -3.08 -4.24
CA HIS A 378 -3.72 -3.04 -5.35
C HIS A 378 -4.38 -3.34 -6.68
N ALA A 379 -5.28 -4.31 -6.74
CA ALA A 379 -6.05 -4.60 -7.95
C ALA A 379 -6.87 -3.40 -8.41
N MET A 380 -7.33 -2.57 -7.46
CA MET A 380 -8.05 -1.32 -7.76
C MET A 380 -7.14 -0.28 -8.39
N VAL A 381 -5.91 -0.10 -7.88
CA VAL A 381 -4.90 0.79 -8.46
C VAL A 381 -4.41 0.24 -9.81
N SER A 382 -4.13 -1.06 -9.88
CA SER A 382 -3.68 -1.77 -11.09
C SER A 382 -4.70 -1.75 -12.24
N SER A 383 -5.99 -1.52 -11.94
CA SER A 383 -7.06 -1.37 -12.94
C SER A 383 -7.61 0.05 -13.08
N GLY A 384 -7.27 0.95 -12.14
CA GLY A 384 -7.85 2.29 -12.08
C GLY A 384 -7.06 3.37 -12.81
N THR A 385 -5.86 3.64 -12.35
CA THR A 385 -5.02 4.76 -12.81
C THR A 385 -3.84 4.28 -13.66
N THR A 386 -3.06 3.34 -13.15
CA THR A 386 -1.81 2.89 -13.76
C THR A 386 -1.92 2.43 -15.21
N PRO A 387 -2.95 1.63 -15.63
CA PRO A 387 -3.02 1.11 -17.01
C PRO A 387 -3.23 2.19 -18.06
N LYS A 388 -3.67 3.38 -17.66
CA LYS A 388 -3.87 4.56 -18.52
C LYS A 388 -2.59 5.36 -18.76
N MET A 389 -1.49 5.00 -18.08
CA MET A 389 -0.22 5.71 -18.09
C MET A 389 0.95 4.86 -18.60
N VAL A 390 0.73 3.54 -18.80
CA VAL A 390 1.77 2.60 -19.25
C VAL A 390 2.18 2.91 -20.69
N GLN A 391 3.49 3.06 -20.94
CA GLN A 391 4.02 3.35 -22.25
C GLN A 391 4.10 2.11 -23.15
N LYS A 392 4.49 0.96 -22.60
CA LYS A 392 4.67 -0.31 -23.34
C LYS A 392 4.16 -1.49 -22.52
N GLU A 393 3.57 -2.47 -23.20
CA GLU A 393 2.94 -3.62 -22.56
C GLU A 393 3.89 -4.42 -21.66
N SER A 394 5.15 -4.57 -22.09
CA SER A 394 6.15 -5.32 -21.33
C SER A 394 6.61 -4.62 -20.04
N GLN A 395 6.35 -3.31 -19.87
CA GLN A 395 6.61 -2.58 -18.63
C GLN A 395 5.72 -3.03 -17.46
N THR A 396 4.57 -3.66 -17.74
CA THR A 396 3.62 -4.11 -16.71
C THR A 396 4.23 -5.10 -15.71
N ARG A 397 5.24 -5.90 -16.11
CA ARG A 397 5.99 -6.74 -15.17
C ARG A 397 6.80 -5.92 -14.17
N MET A 398 7.52 -4.92 -14.65
CA MET A 398 8.32 -4.06 -13.78
C MET A 398 7.41 -3.27 -12.83
N ILE A 399 6.33 -2.69 -13.34
CA ILE A 399 5.43 -1.83 -12.58
C ILE A 399 4.60 -2.66 -11.60
N GLY A 400 3.82 -3.64 -12.07
CA GLY A 400 2.92 -4.41 -11.24
C GLY A 400 3.65 -5.40 -10.33
N TYR A 401 4.43 -6.34 -10.92
CA TYR A 401 5.14 -7.33 -10.11
C TYR A 401 6.24 -6.71 -9.27
N GLY A 402 7.06 -5.85 -9.87
CA GLY A 402 8.17 -5.19 -9.17
C GLY A 402 7.69 -4.22 -8.10
N GLY A 403 6.61 -3.47 -8.32
CA GLY A 403 6.01 -2.56 -7.34
C GLY A 403 5.50 -3.31 -6.11
N MET A 404 4.82 -4.44 -6.31
CA MET A 404 4.33 -5.27 -5.21
C MET A 404 5.46 -5.95 -4.41
N LEU A 405 6.56 -6.36 -5.07
CA LEU A 405 7.74 -6.87 -4.35
C LEU A 405 8.38 -5.79 -3.47
N MET A 406 8.42 -4.54 -3.94
CA MET A 406 8.93 -3.43 -3.15
C MET A 406 8.06 -3.14 -1.93
N GLU A 407 6.74 -3.23 -2.07
CA GLU A 407 5.82 -3.09 -0.94
C GLU A 407 5.99 -4.23 0.07
N SER A 408 6.12 -5.46 -0.40
CA SER A 408 6.38 -6.60 0.47
C SER A 408 7.73 -6.47 1.20
N PHE A 409 8.72 -5.85 0.57
CA PHE A 409 9.99 -5.52 1.24
C PHE A 409 9.77 -4.51 2.38
N VAL A 410 8.88 -3.51 2.20
CA VAL A 410 8.45 -2.63 3.29
C VAL A 410 7.85 -3.45 4.44
N ALA A 411 6.99 -4.41 4.14
CA ALA A 411 6.34 -5.25 5.14
C ALA A 411 7.35 -6.11 5.93
N ILE A 412 8.35 -6.65 5.27
CA ILE A 412 9.43 -7.39 5.93
C ILE A 412 10.29 -6.48 6.81
N MET A 413 10.59 -5.26 6.35
CA MET A 413 11.31 -4.28 7.17
C MET A 413 10.52 -3.86 8.41
N ALA A 414 9.20 -3.70 8.28
CA ALA A 414 8.32 -3.40 9.40
C ALA A 414 8.29 -4.55 10.43
N LEU A 415 8.19 -5.79 9.95
CA LEU A 415 8.25 -6.98 10.82
C LEU A 415 9.61 -7.09 11.52
N ALA A 416 10.71 -6.87 10.80
CA ALA A 416 12.06 -6.91 11.36
C ALA A 416 12.25 -5.85 12.46
N ALA A 417 11.77 -4.62 12.22
CA ALA A 417 11.82 -3.55 13.21
C ALA A 417 10.97 -3.87 14.46
N ALA A 418 9.76 -4.44 14.28
CA ALA A 418 8.93 -4.86 15.39
C ALA A 418 9.52 -6.04 16.17
N ALA A 419 10.12 -7.01 15.46
CA ALA A 419 10.72 -8.20 16.06
C ALA A 419 12.04 -7.93 16.79
N SER A 420 12.70 -6.79 16.52
CA SER A 420 13.90 -6.35 17.23
C SER A 420 13.61 -5.62 18.56
N LEU A 421 12.34 -5.29 18.82
CA LEU A 421 11.94 -4.67 20.08
C LEU A 421 11.76 -5.73 21.17
N ASN A 422 12.14 -5.36 22.41
CA ASN A 422 11.80 -6.17 23.57
C ASN A 422 10.29 -6.45 23.63
N GLN A 423 9.90 -7.70 23.84
CA GLN A 423 8.49 -8.11 23.84
C GLN A 423 7.65 -7.31 24.85
N GLY A 424 8.20 -6.97 26.01
CA GLY A 424 7.49 -6.19 27.02
C GLY A 424 7.15 -4.79 26.55
N ILE A 425 8.06 -4.14 25.80
CA ILE A 425 7.79 -2.84 25.16
C ILE A 425 6.75 -3.02 24.05
N TYR A 426 6.92 -4.03 23.17
CA TYR A 426 5.98 -4.33 22.09
C TYR A 426 4.55 -4.52 22.60
N PHE A 427 4.34 -5.37 23.62
CA PHE A 427 3.00 -5.61 24.17
C PHE A 427 2.49 -4.39 24.96
N GLY A 428 3.37 -3.67 25.69
CA GLY A 428 2.99 -2.45 26.40
C GLY A 428 2.45 -1.36 25.47
N MET A 429 2.97 -1.26 24.25
CA MET A 429 2.51 -0.31 23.24
C MET A 429 1.22 -0.76 22.55
N ASN A 430 1.12 -2.03 22.17
CA ASN A 430 0.05 -2.52 21.28
C ASN A 430 -1.19 -3.05 22.03
N THR A 431 -1.12 -3.26 23.33
CA THR A 431 -2.29 -3.68 24.14
C THR A 431 -3.21 -2.50 24.39
N SER A 432 -4.51 -2.66 24.08
CA SER A 432 -5.50 -1.60 24.32
C SER A 432 -5.71 -1.32 25.81
N GLU A 433 -6.09 -0.09 26.17
CA GLU A 433 -6.37 0.30 27.56
C GLU A 433 -7.38 -0.64 28.25
N ALA A 434 -8.46 -0.98 27.55
CA ALA A 434 -9.48 -1.91 28.06
C ALA A 434 -8.90 -3.31 28.37
N THR A 435 -7.94 -3.77 27.58
CA THR A 435 -7.26 -5.06 27.80
C THR A 435 -6.25 -4.96 28.95
N VAL A 436 -5.53 -3.83 29.05
CA VAL A 436 -4.60 -3.54 30.15
C VAL A 436 -5.35 -3.51 31.48
N ASP A 437 -6.49 -2.81 31.57
CA ASP A 437 -7.32 -2.74 32.78
C ASP A 437 -7.79 -4.12 33.23
N LYS A 438 -8.22 -4.94 32.27
CA LYS A 438 -8.65 -6.32 32.53
C LYS A 438 -7.52 -7.19 33.07
N LEU A 439 -6.34 -7.11 32.46
CA LEU A 439 -5.17 -7.91 32.86
C LEU A 439 -4.55 -7.45 34.18
N ALA A 440 -4.53 -6.14 34.43
CA ALA A 440 -3.98 -5.57 35.65
C ALA A 440 -4.97 -5.64 36.83
N GLY A 441 -6.27 -5.82 36.58
CA GLY A 441 -7.34 -5.76 37.56
C GLY A 441 -7.58 -4.35 38.12
N THR A 442 -7.32 -3.31 37.32
CA THR A 442 -7.37 -1.89 37.72
C THR A 442 -7.86 -1.03 36.54
N ASN A 443 -8.36 0.17 36.80
CA ASN A 443 -8.81 1.10 35.77
C ASN A 443 -7.72 2.12 35.40
N ILE A 444 -7.05 1.95 34.29
CA ILE A 444 -6.04 2.89 33.77
C ILE A 444 -6.69 4.23 33.33
N THR A 445 -7.92 4.18 32.89
CA THR A 445 -8.70 5.35 32.43
C THR A 445 -9.02 6.35 33.55
N GLN A 446 -8.92 5.93 34.80
CA GLN A 446 -9.21 6.79 35.97
C GLN A 446 -7.95 7.37 36.66
N THR A 447 -6.75 6.88 36.32
CA THR A 447 -5.51 7.27 37.00
C THR A 447 -4.40 7.60 36.00
N THR A 448 -4.18 8.88 35.71
CA THR A 448 -3.14 9.34 34.76
C THR A 448 -1.71 9.18 35.33
N LYS A 449 -1.51 8.98 36.63
CA LYS A 449 -0.18 8.98 37.26
C LYS A 449 0.57 7.65 37.20
N ASP A 450 -0.10 6.54 36.98
CA ASP A 450 0.51 5.20 37.09
C ASP A 450 0.27 4.31 35.87
N ARG A 451 0.05 4.92 34.69
CA ARG A 451 -0.25 4.19 33.45
C ARG A 451 0.83 3.17 33.09
N GLU A 452 2.10 3.54 33.20
CA GLU A 452 3.22 2.66 32.88
C GLU A 452 3.36 1.52 33.88
N GLU A 453 3.04 1.76 35.17
CA GLU A 453 3.07 0.74 36.21
C GLU A 453 1.97 -0.30 36.00
N ILE A 454 0.74 0.16 35.75
CA ILE A 454 -0.42 -0.68 35.46
C ILE A 454 -0.14 -1.51 34.19
N THR A 455 0.41 -0.90 33.13
CA THR A 455 0.74 -1.61 31.91
C THR A 455 1.86 -2.62 32.12
N SER A 456 2.90 -2.29 32.83
CA SER A 456 3.97 -3.23 33.16
C SER A 456 3.43 -4.43 33.95
N LYS A 457 2.48 -4.23 34.86
CA LYS A 457 1.78 -5.32 35.56
C LYS A 457 0.94 -6.16 34.63
N ALA A 458 0.19 -5.51 33.70
CA ALA A 458 -0.61 -6.20 32.70
C ALA A 458 0.26 -7.07 31.78
N VAL A 459 1.40 -6.55 31.32
CA VAL A 459 2.36 -7.31 30.49
C VAL A 459 2.90 -8.54 31.22
N ARG A 460 3.25 -8.43 32.49
CA ARG A 460 3.67 -9.59 33.31
C ARG A 460 2.56 -10.64 33.45
N ASN A 461 1.31 -10.19 33.52
CA ASN A 461 0.13 -11.05 33.65
C ASN A 461 -0.29 -11.72 32.33
N LEU A 462 0.29 -11.32 31.17
CA LEU A 462 0.10 -12.04 29.90
C LEU A 462 0.63 -13.48 29.97
N GLY A 463 1.62 -13.74 30.83
CA GLY A 463 2.20 -15.07 30.98
C GLY A 463 3.19 -15.47 29.87
N VAL A 464 3.49 -14.55 28.95
CA VAL A 464 4.40 -14.77 27.81
C VAL A 464 5.83 -14.98 28.29
N THR A 465 6.55 -15.85 27.60
CA THR A 465 7.98 -16.09 27.82
C THR A 465 8.82 -15.56 26.66
N ASP A 466 10.02 -15.07 26.98
CA ASP A 466 11.02 -14.68 25.99
C ASP A 466 11.66 -15.92 25.30
N VAL A 467 12.60 -15.68 24.39
CA VAL A 467 13.32 -16.74 23.67
C VAL A 467 14.14 -17.65 24.60
N HIS A 468 14.41 -17.23 25.84
CA HIS A 468 15.16 -17.97 26.88
C HIS A 468 14.24 -18.64 27.90
N GLY A 469 12.90 -18.52 27.75
CA GLY A 469 11.91 -19.09 28.68
C GLY A 469 11.64 -18.27 29.93
N ASN A 470 12.16 -17.03 30.05
CA ASN A 470 11.89 -16.12 31.14
C ASN A 470 10.58 -15.36 30.92
N LYS A 471 9.89 -15.01 32.01
CA LYS A 471 8.69 -14.16 31.94
C LYS A 471 9.04 -12.81 31.31
N VAL A 472 8.26 -12.40 30.34
CA VAL A 472 8.42 -11.12 29.65
C VAL A 472 8.16 -9.97 30.60
N VAL A 473 9.12 -9.05 30.65
CA VAL A 473 9.06 -7.78 31.36
C VAL A 473 9.55 -6.68 30.43
N PRO A 474 8.92 -5.48 30.40
CA PRO A 474 9.46 -4.36 29.65
C PRO A 474 10.92 -4.11 30.01
N ARG A 475 11.80 -4.09 29.04
CA ARG A 475 13.24 -3.84 29.17
C ARG A 475 13.68 -2.86 28.11
N TRP A 476 14.47 -1.87 28.51
CA TRP A 476 15.00 -0.87 27.59
C TRP A 476 16.42 -0.45 27.96
N GLU A 477 17.27 -0.39 26.97
CA GLU A 477 18.64 0.06 27.13
C GLU A 477 18.76 1.49 26.61
N SER A 478 19.19 2.41 27.46
CA SER A 478 19.37 3.81 27.13
C SER A 478 20.48 4.42 27.98
N THR A 479 20.89 5.64 27.64
CA THR A 479 21.85 6.39 28.45
C THR A 479 21.15 7.16 29.56
N ASP A 480 21.75 7.13 30.78
CA ASP A 480 21.28 7.96 31.88
C ASP A 480 21.61 9.44 31.66
N ASP A 481 21.11 10.33 32.56
CA ASP A 481 21.37 11.77 32.49
C ASP A 481 22.86 12.14 32.63
N LYS A 482 23.72 11.17 33.00
CA LYS A 482 25.19 11.30 33.11
C LYS A 482 25.93 10.74 31.87
N GLY A 483 25.21 10.18 30.90
CA GLY A 483 25.77 9.60 29.69
C GLY A 483 26.26 8.16 29.87
N ASN A 484 25.92 7.46 30.95
CA ASN A 484 26.26 6.05 31.14
C ASN A 484 25.14 5.16 30.57
N GLU A 485 25.52 4.05 29.96
CA GLU A 485 24.56 3.03 29.53
C GLU A 485 23.88 2.39 30.75
N LYS A 486 22.56 2.33 30.70
CA LYS A 486 21.73 1.76 31.76
C LYS A 486 20.58 0.98 31.18
N THR A 487 20.34 -0.20 31.74
CA THR A 487 19.16 -1.02 31.44
C THR A 487 18.03 -0.67 32.40
N TYR A 488 16.91 -0.21 31.88
CA TYR A 488 15.67 0.07 32.58
C TYR A 488 14.74 -1.13 32.49
N THR A 489 13.93 -1.41 33.52
CA THR A 489 13.00 -2.53 33.55
C THR A 489 11.62 -2.13 34.05
N GLY A 490 10.57 -2.85 33.61
CA GLY A 490 9.20 -2.61 34.07
C GLY A 490 8.66 -1.24 33.66
N ALA A 491 8.02 -0.56 34.57
CA ALA A 491 7.45 0.77 34.35
C ALA A 491 8.51 1.83 33.96
N GLU A 492 9.70 1.74 34.55
CA GLU A 492 10.80 2.66 34.24
C GLU A 492 11.24 2.52 32.77
N ALA A 493 11.25 1.29 32.23
CA ALA A 493 11.56 1.07 30.81
C ALA A 493 10.55 1.78 29.90
N LEU A 494 9.24 1.66 30.18
CA LEU A 494 8.18 2.32 29.41
C LEU A 494 8.30 3.85 29.45
N LYS A 495 8.59 4.41 30.66
CA LYS A 495 8.83 5.84 30.86
C LYS A 495 10.07 6.32 30.10
N GLN A 496 11.15 5.53 30.13
CA GLN A 496 12.40 5.90 29.46
C GLN A 496 12.24 5.89 27.93
N VAL A 497 11.57 4.89 27.35
CA VAL A 497 11.27 4.90 25.90
C VAL A 497 10.48 6.15 25.53
N ALA A 498 9.43 6.51 26.29
CA ALA A 498 8.64 7.72 26.05
C ALA A 498 9.51 8.98 26.06
N LYS A 499 10.41 9.10 27.06
CA LYS A 499 11.38 10.21 27.17
C LYS A 499 12.33 10.25 25.96
N ASP A 500 12.89 9.10 25.55
CA ASP A 500 13.86 9.00 24.46
C ASP A 500 13.24 9.38 23.11
N VAL A 501 11.99 8.99 22.85
CA VAL A 501 11.28 9.35 21.62
C VAL A 501 10.62 10.73 21.65
N GLY A 502 10.60 11.39 22.84
CA GLY A 502 10.04 12.73 23.01
C GLY A 502 8.51 12.78 23.04
N GLU A 503 7.87 11.70 23.47
CA GLU A 503 6.42 11.60 23.63
C GLU A 503 6.01 11.57 25.12
N PRO A 504 4.79 12.06 25.45
CA PRO A 504 4.30 12.03 26.83
C PRO A 504 4.15 10.61 27.39
N SER A 505 3.70 9.67 26.57
CA SER A 505 3.58 8.23 26.87
C SER A 505 3.54 7.40 25.58
N ILE A 506 4.05 6.17 25.64
CA ILE A 506 3.98 5.18 24.55
C ILE A 506 2.97 4.06 24.85
N VAL A 507 2.38 4.07 26.04
CA VAL A 507 1.52 2.99 26.53
C VAL A 507 0.18 3.00 25.78
N SER A 508 -0.29 1.83 25.41
CA SER A 508 -1.57 1.61 24.71
C SER A 508 -1.74 2.44 23.43
N ARG A 509 -0.65 2.84 22.80
CA ARG A 509 -0.66 3.43 21.46
C ARG A 509 -0.85 2.34 20.40
N THR A 510 -2.05 1.79 20.37
CA THR A 510 -2.41 0.69 19.48
C THR A 510 -2.39 1.10 18.02
N GLY A 511 -2.20 0.14 17.13
CA GLY A 511 -2.28 0.37 15.69
C GLY A 511 -0.99 0.13 14.94
N GLY A 512 0.07 -0.31 15.62
CA GLY A 512 1.33 -0.73 15.01
C GLY A 512 2.24 0.40 14.55
N ALA A 513 1.70 1.54 14.12
CA ALA A 513 2.48 2.65 13.58
C ALA A 513 3.47 3.23 14.62
N PRO A 514 3.07 3.59 15.86
CA PRO A 514 4.02 4.04 16.87
C PRO A 514 5.07 2.99 17.21
N THR A 515 4.69 1.71 17.21
CA THR A 515 5.62 0.60 17.49
C THR A 515 6.67 0.46 16.39
N LEU A 516 6.25 0.53 15.11
CA LEU A 516 7.18 0.57 13.99
C LEU A 516 8.15 1.74 14.12
N SER A 517 7.63 2.91 14.47
CA SER A 517 8.46 4.12 14.64
C SER A 517 9.48 4.00 15.76
N VAL A 518 9.13 3.37 16.90
CA VAL A 518 10.09 3.05 17.97
C VAL A 518 11.14 2.05 17.49
N GLY A 519 10.74 0.98 16.80
CA GLY A 519 11.66 -0.02 16.24
C GLY A 519 12.63 0.56 15.21
N MET A 520 12.12 1.41 14.30
CA MET A 520 12.96 2.13 13.34
C MET A 520 13.94 3.08 14.04
N ALA A 521 13.46 3.87 15.02
CA ALA A 521 14.28 4.78 15.77
C ALA A 521 15.37 4.05 16.57
N HIS A 522 15.02 2.90 17.16
CA HIS A 522 15.95 2.03 17.88
C HIS A 522 17.10 1.51 17.00
N ILE A 523 16.82 1.22 15.72
CA ILE A 523 17.85 0.79 14.77
C ILE A 523 18.66 1.98 14.27
N LEU A 524 18.00 3.08 13.87
CA LEU A 524 18.64 4.17 13.15
C LEU A 524 19.48 5.10 14.06
N HIS A 525 19.11 5.29 15.32
CA HIS A 525 19.91 6.12 16.25
C HIS A 525 21.31 5.57 16.48
N GLN A 526 21.50 4.25 16.39
CA GLN A 526 22.80 3.60 16.53
C GLN A 526 23.76 3.90 15.38
N ILE A 527 23.24 4.30 14.19
CA ILE A 527 24.06 4.68 13.05
C ILE A 527 24.36 6.17 13.06
N GLY A 528 23.38 6.98 13.45
CA GLY A 528 23.49 8.44 13.37
C GLY A 528 22.98 9.17 14.59
N GLY A 529 23.91 9.75 15.38
CA GLY A 529 23.61 10.74 16.40
C GLY A 529 23.39 10.21 17.82
N GLY A 530 23.49 8.90 18.05
CA GLY A 530 23.33 8.32 19.39
C GLY A 530 21.92 8.52 19.99
N SER A 531 21.79 8.30 21.29
CA SER A 531 20.51 8.41 22.03
C SER A 531 19.82 9.77 21.91
N GLY A 532 20.57 10.85 21.73
CA GLY A 532 20.02 12.21 21.58
C GLY A 532 19.22 12.43 20.28
N MET A 533 19.38 11.57 19.28
CA MET A 533 18.67 11.62 17.99
C MET A 533 17.46 10.67 17.91
N MET A 534 17.20 9.89 18.95
CA MET A 534 16.11 8.91 18.92
C MET A 534 14.74 9.55 18.68
N GLY A 535 14.47 10.69 19.34
CA GLY A 535 13.24 11.45 19.09
C GLY A 535 13.11 11.95 17.64
N PHE A 536 14.22 12.38 17.02
CA PHE A 536 14.23 12.74 15.61
C PHE A 536 13.85 11.55 14.71
N TRP A 537 14.48 10.40 14.89
CA TRP A 537 14.21 9.21 14.10
C TRP A 537 12.79 8.66 14.29
N TYR A 538 12.26 8.77 15.51
CA TYR A 538 10.88 8.41 15.80
C TYR A 538 9.89 9.28 15.01
N HIS A 539 10.01 10.62 15.10
CA HIS A 539 9.11 11.52 14.39
C HIS A 539 9.34 11.53 12.86
N PHE A 540 10.57 11.23 12.42
CA PHE A 540 10.84 10.95 11.02
C PHE A 540 10.05 9.72 10.54
N ALA A 541 10.02 8.64 11.31
CA ALA A 541 9.25 7.45 11.01
C ALA A 541 7.74 7.72 11.04
N ILE A 542 7.21 8.45 12.02
CA ILE A 542 5.79 8.87 12.05
C ILE A 542 5.42 9.68 10.80
N MET A 543 6.26 10.64 10.40
CA MET A 543 6.02 11.41 9.18
C MET A 543 6.08 10.52 7.93
N PHE A 544 7.04 9.63 7.84
CA PHE A 544 7.16 8.65 6.78
C PHE A 544 5.89 7.79 6.66
N GLU A 545 5.38 7.24 7.76
CA GLU A 545 4.14 6.47 7.80
C GLU A 545 2.92 7.29 7.37
N ALA A 546 2.81 8.51 7.90
CA ALA A 546 1.72 9.41 7.52
C ALA A 546 1.73 9.73 6.00
N LEU A 547 2.91 9.95 5.40
CA LEU A 547 3.05 10.13 3.95
C LEU A 547 2.64 8.88 3.15
N PHE A 548 2.95 7.69 3.65
CA PHE A 548 2.47 6.44 3.05
C PHE A 548 0.94 6.42 3.00
N ILE A 549 0.32 6.69 4.13
CA ILE A 549 -1.13 6.58 4.28
C ILE A 549 -1.85 7.65 3.47
N LEU A 550 -1.42 8.90 3.60
CA LEU A 550 -2.11 10.03 2.96
C LEU A 550 -2.05 9.95 1.44
N SER A 551 -0.92 9.51 0.84
CA SER A 551 -0.85 9.30 -0.62
C SER A 551 -1.78 8.18 -1.09
N ALA A 552 -1.91 7.09 -0.31
CA ALA A 552 -2.86 6.02 -0.61
C ALA A 552 -4.32 6.50 -0.47
N VAL A 553 -4.66 7.25 0.59
CA VAL A 553 -6.02 7.83 0.78
C VAL A 553 -6.39 8.74 -0.40
N ASP A 554 -5.47 9.60 -0.85
CA ASP A 554 -5.70 10.51 -1.98
C ASP A 554 -5.96 9.73 -3.28
N ALA A 555 -5.08 8.78 -3.61
CA ALA A 555 -5.19 7.98 -4.83
C ALA A 555 -6.45 7.11 -4.83
N VAL A 556 -6.72 6.40 -3.72
CA VAL A 556 -7.84 5.45 -3.62
C VAL A 556 -9.19 6.17 -3.50
N THR A 557 -9.27 7.34 -2.85
CA THR A 557 -10.49 8.18 -2.84
C THR A 557 -10.85 8.61 -4.26
N ARG A 558 -9.86 8.94 -5.08
CA ARG A 558 -10.06 9.27 -6.50
C ARG A 558 -10.50 8.06 -7.32
N VAL A 559 -9.89 6.89 -7.11
CA VAL A 559 -10.32 5.62 -7.74
C VAL A 559 -11.77 5.29 -7.38
N ALA A 560 -12.14 5.43 -6.10
CA ALA A 560 -13.50 5.22 -5.62
C ALA A 560 -14.50 6.18 -6.29
N ARG A 561 -14.14 7.46 -6.45
CA ARG A 561 -14.94 8.43 -7.19
C ARG A 561 -15.18 7.98 -8.63
N PHE A 562 -14.14 7.51 -9.34
CA PHE A 562 -14.30 7.00 -10.71
C PHE A 562 -15.25 5.80 -10.75
N GLN A 563 -15.17 4.88 -9.80
CA GLN A 563 -16.09 3.74 -9.72
C GLN A 563 -17.53 4.16 -9.43
N VAL A 564 -17.75 5.14 -8.54
CA VAL A 564 -19.09 5.72 -8.31
C VAL A 564 -19.61 6.36 -9.59
N SER A 565 -18.76 7.11 -10.30
CA SER A 565 -19.15 7.74 -11.58
C SER A 565 -19.47 6.69 -12.65
N ASP A 566 -18.70 5.61 -12.76
CA ASP A 566 -18.96 4.49 -13.67
C ASP A 566 -20.27 3.77 -13.31
N ALA A 567 -20.49 3.50 -12.03
CA ALA A 567 -21.71 2.84 -11.55
C ALA A 567 -22.96 3.68 -11.83
N LEU A 568 -22.92 4.98 -11.46
CA LEU A 568 -24.01 5.92 -11.73
C LEU A 568 -24.16 6.23 -13.21
N GLY A 569 -23.10 6.26 -13.98
CA GLY A 569 -23.10 6.47 -15.42
C GLY A 569 -23.84 5.38 -16.21
N ASN A 570 -23.99 4.19 -15.62
CA ASN A 570 -24.85 3.16 -16.19
C ASN A 570 -26.36 3.45 -16.03
N LEU A 571 -26.74 4.30 -15.06
CA LEU A 571 -28.12 4.75 -14.80
C LEU A 571 -28.35 6.16 -15.37
N PHE A 572 -27.38 7.05 -15.21
CA PHE A 572 -27.40 8.44 -15.63
C PHE A 572 -26.20 8.76 -16.51
N PRO A 573 -26.33 8.76 -17.86
CA PRO A 573 -25.20 8.91 -18.80
C PRO A 573 -24.31 10.13 -18.55
N LYS A 574 -24.85 11.20 -17.95
CA LYS A 574 -24.11 12.42 -17.66
C LYS A 574 -22.94 12.22 -16.70
N PHE A 575 -22.98 11.19 -15.82
CA PHE A 575 -21.86 10.84 -14.95
C PHE A 575 -20.65 10.21 -15.69
N LYS A 576 -20.83 9.80 -16.95
CA LYS A 576 -19.73 9.32 -17.79
C LYS A 576 -18.87 10.43 -18.36
N ASP A 577 -19.37 11.68 -18.32
CA ASP A 577 -18.64 12.85 -18.78
C ASP A 577 -17.64 13.32 -17.68
N PRO A 578 -16.32 13.11 -17.84
CA PRO A 578 -15.35 13.53 -16.85
C PRO A 578 -15.20 15.06 -16.73
N SER A 579 -15.76 15.82 -17.67
CA SER A 579 -15.78 17.29 -17.63
C SER A 579 -16.86 17.86 -16.70
N TRP A 580 -17.86 17.06 -16.33
CA TRP A 580 -18.96 17.50 -15.49
C TRP A 580 -18.56 17.64 -14.01
N ARG A 581 -18.09 18.84 -13.63
CA ARG A 581 -17.56 19.15 -12.31
C ARG A 581 -18.53 18.86 -11.16
N ALA A 582 -19.81 19.21 -11.31
CA ALA A 582 -20.80 18.99 -10.25
C ALA A 582 -21.00 17.50 -9.94
N GLY A 583 -21.05 16.64 -10.97
CA GLY A 583 -21.09 15.18 -10.79
C GLY A 583 -19.84 14.63 -10.10
N ALA A 584 -18.67 15.11 -10.49
CA ALA A 584 -17.41 14.70 -9.87
C ALA A 584 -17.34 15.12 -8.39
N TRP A 585 -17.78 16.33 -8.04
CA TRP A 585 -17.81 16.82 -6.66
C TRP A 585 -18.85 16.06 -5.81
N GLY A 586 -20.03 15.81 -6.37
CA GLY A 586 -21.07 15.02 -5.71
C GLY A 586 -20.63 13.58 -5.44
N ALA A 587 -20.02 12.92 -6.41
CA ALA A 587 -19.44 11.58 -6.23
C ALA A 587 -18.32 11.57 -5.18
N THR A 588 -17.44 12.58 -5.18
CA THR A 588 -16.39 12.73 -4.15
C THR A 588 -16.98 12.91 -2.77
N ALA A 589 -17.99 13.80 -2.62
CA ALA A 589 -18.65 14.04 -1.35
C ALA A 589 -19.30 12.76 -0.80
N ALA A 590 -19.97 11.99 -1.66
CA ALA A 590 -20.58 10.70 -1.27
C ALA A 590 -19.51 9.68 -0.79
N VAL A 591 -18.41 9.55 -1.53
CA VAL A 591 -17.28 8.67 -1.15
C VAL A 591 -16.68 9.08 0.17
N VAL A 592 -16.37 10.37 0.34
CA VAL A 592 -15.76 10.91 1.57
C VAL A 592 -16.69 10.81 2.76
N ALA A 593 -17.99 11.07 2.58
CA ALA A 593 -18.99 10.87 3.63
C ALA A 593 -19.09 9.39 4.05
N ALA A 594 -19.01 8.46 3.09
CA ALA A 594 -19.09 7.04 3.37
C ALA A 594 -17.87 6.54 4.19
N TRP A 595 -16.64 6.76 3.73
CA TRP A 595 -15.48 6.31 4.50
C TRP A 595 -15.25 7.15 5.76
N GLY A 596 -15.59 8.44 5.75
CA GLY A 596 -15.46 9.33 6.90
C GLY A 596 -16.40 8.94 8.05
N SER A 597 -17.63 8.48 7.76
CA SER A 597 -18.55 7.98 8.78
C SER A 597 -18.04 6.67 9.41
N LEU A 598 -17.44 5.77 8.61
CA LEU A 598 -16.82 4.55 9.12
C LEU A 598 -15.57 4.87 9.95
N LEU A 599 -14.76 5.84 9.54
CA LEU A 599 -13.61 6.33 10.29
C LEU A 599 -14.03 6.87 11.65
N LEU A 600 -15.05 7.72 11.69
CA LEU A 600 -15.58 8.28 12.92
C LEU A 600 -16.10 7.17 13.85
N MET A 601 -16.82 6.19 13.31
CA MET A 601 -17.30 5.02 14.05
C MET A 601 -16.14 4.23 14.66
N GLY A 602 -15.03 4.04 13.91
CA GLY A 602 -13.87 3.29 14.39
C GLY A 602 -13.11 4.01 15.48
N VAL A 603 -12.81 5.29 15.27
CA VAL A 603 -12.05 6.10 16.25
C VAL A 603 -12.81 6.29 17.56
N THR A 604 -14.15 6.35 17.48
CA THR A 604 -15.00 6.47 18.69
C THR A 604 -15.47 5.13 19.28
N ASP A 605 -14.96 3.98 18.78
CA ASP A 605 -15.32 2.67 19.35
C ASP A 605 -14.62 2.47 20.72
N PRO A 606 -15.37 2.22 21.80
CA PRO A 606 -14.81 2.07 23.15
C PRO A 606 -13.81 0.91 23.28
N ARG A 607 -13.88 -0.08 22.38
CA ARG A 607 -12.97 -1.24 22.37
C ARG A 607 -11.67 -0.97 21.62
N GLY A 608 -11.55 0.19 20.97
CA GLY A 608 -10.46 0.56 20.11
C GLY A 608 -10.70 0.14 18.64
N GLY A 609 -10.53 1.09 17.72
CA GLY A 609 -10.80 0.89 16.28
C GLY A 609 -9.94 -0.18 15.65
N ILE A 610 -8.70 -0.35 16.09
CA ILE A 610 -7.80 -1.40 15.59
C ILE A 610 -8.34 -2.80 15.89
N GLN A 611 -8.85 -3.04 17.08
CA GLN A 611 -9.39 -4.36 17.42
C GLN A 611 -10.73 -4.65 16.72
N THR A 612 -11.46 -3.62 16.33
CA THR A 612 -12.83 -3.76 15.81
C THR A 612 -12.91 -3.61 14.29
N LEU A 613 -12.29 -2.58 13.70
CA LEU A 613 -12.34 -2.32 12.26
C LEU A 613 -11.21 -2.97 11.47
N PHE A 614 -10.02 -3.15 12.04
CA PHE A 614 -8.88 -3.70 11.31
C PHE A 614 -9.12 -5.15 10.81
N PRO A 615 -9.76 -6.05 11.58
CA PRO A 615 -10.14 -7.37 11.04
C PRO A 615 -11.12 -7.28 9.88
N LEU A 616 -12.10 -6.37 9.93
CA LEU A 616 -13.04 -6.15 8.83
C LEU A 616 -12.33 -5.57 7.58
N PHE A 617 -11.33 -4.69 7.77
CA PHE A 617 -10.44 -4.22 6.70
C PHE A 617 -9.68 -5.38 6.06
N GLY A 618 -9.06 -6.26 6.85
CA GLY A 618 -8.33 -7.41 6.32
C GLY A 618 -9.22 -8.33 5.49
N ILE A 619 -10.42 -8.64 5.99
CA ILE A 619 -11.43 -9.43 5.27
C ILE A 619 -11.86 -8.72 3.97
N ALA A 620 -12.24 -7.45 4.04
CA ALA A 620 -12.69 -6.69 2.86
C ALA A 620 -11.58 -6.61 1.80
N ASN A 621 -10.35 -6.32 2.22
CA ASN A 621 -9.21 -6.21 1.33
C ASN A 621 -8.91 -7.52 0.60
N GLN A 622 -8.91 -8.65 1.32
CA GLN A 622 -8.69 -9.96 0.70
C GLN A 622 -9.89 -10.44 -0.14
N LEU A 623 -11.14 -10.13 0.24
CA LEU A 623 -12.28 -10.44 -0.62
C LEU A 623 -12.22 -9.70 -1.97
N ILE A 624 -11.72 -8.46 -1.99
CA ILE A 624 -11.44 -7.75 -3.26
C ILE A 624 -10.33 -8.50 -4.04
N ALA A 625 -9.27 -8.97 -3.36
CA ALA A 625 -8.20 -9.75 -3.99
C ALA A 625 -8.72 -11.07 -4.57
N ALA A 626 -9.59 -11.77 -3.85
CA ALA A 626 -10.26 -12.97 -4.35
C ALA A 626 -11.06 -12.68 -5.64
N VAL A 627 -11.84 -11.59 -5.66
CA VAL A 627 -12.56 -11.17 -6.88
C VAL A 627 -11.60 -10.86 -8.02
N ALA A 628 -10.49 -10.20 -7.75
CA ALA A 628 -9.48 -9.86 -8.77
C ALA A 628 -8.79 -11.12 -9.34
N LEU A 629 -8.35 -12.04 -8.49
CA LEU A 629 -7.74 -13.31 -8.91
C LEU A 629 -8.74 -14.21 -9.66
N LEU A 630 -10.00 -14.24 -9.20
CA LEU A 630 -11.08 -14.93 -9.89
C LEU A 630 -11.29 -14.37 -11.31
N LEU A 631 -11.34 -13.04 -11.42
CA LEU A 631 -11.49 -12.36 -12.70
C LEU A 631 -10.32 -12.67 -13.64
N VAL A 632 -9.10 -12.60 -13.14
CA VAL A 632 -7.90 -13.00 -13.90
C VAL A 632 -7.98 -14.46 -14.34
N THR A 633 -8.46 -15.36 -13.46
CA THR A 633 -8.69 -16.78 -13.80
C THR A 633 -9.66 -16.95 -14.96
N VAL A 634 -10.80 -16.24 -14.92
CA VAL A 634 -11.78 -16.24 -16.02
C VAL A 634 -11.14 -15.74 -17.32
N MET A 635 -10.36 -14.65 -17.26
CA MET A 635 -9.71 -14.08 -18.44
C MET A 635 -8.68 -15.04 -19.06
N VAL A 636 -7.87 -15.73 -18.23
CA VAL A 636 -6.90 -16.73 -18.71
C VAL A 636 -7.60 -17.90 -19.41
N VAL A 637 -8.73 -18.38 -18.88
CA VAL A 637 -9.54 -19.42 -19.52
C VAL A 637 -10.12 -18.93 -20.84
N ARG A 638 -10.69 -17.71 -20.87
CA ARG A 638 -11.30 -17.14 -22.08
C ARG A 638 -10.28 -16.82 -23.19
N LYS A 639 -9.02 -16.59 -22.82
CA LYS A 639 -7.93 -16.50 -23.83
C LYS A 639 -7.47 -17.87 -24.37
N GLY A 640 -8.08 -18.97 -23.91
CA GLY A 640 -7.67 -20.32 -24.33
C GLY A 640 -6.39 -20.82 -23.64
N TYR A 641 -5.90 -20.12 -22.62
CA TYR A 641 -4.66 -20.48 -21.92
C TYR A 641 -4.90 -21.41 -20.71
N THR A 642 -5.79 -22.38 -20.87
CA THR A 642 -6.24 -23.29 -19.81
C THR A 642 -5.09 -24.04 -19.12
N LYS A 643 -3.99 -24.34 -19.82
CA LYS A 643 -2.77 -24.94 -19.27
C LYS A 643 -2.15 -24.12 -18.15
N TYR A 644 -2.35 -22.82 -18.12
CA TYR A 644 -1.74 -21.88 -17.18
C TYR A 644 -2.73 -21.34 -16.13
N VAL A 645 -3.94 -21.83 -16.11
CA VAL A 645 -5.00 -21.37 -15.19
C VAL A 645 -4.63 -21.57 -13.71
N TRP A 646 -3.79 -22.55 -13.39
CA TRP A 646 -3.30 -22.81 -12.04
C TRP A 646 -2.56 -21.62 -11.43
N ILE A 647 -1.97 -20.75 -12.25
CA ILE A 647 -1.21 -19.57 -11.80
C ILE A 647 -2.09 -18.62 -10.97
N PRO A 648 -3.22 -18.11 -11.45
CA PRO A 648 -4.14 -17.31 -10.64
C PRO A 648 -5.09 -18.15 -9.78
N LEU A 649 -5.38 -19.41 -10.13
CA LEU A 649 -6.37 -20.25 -9.47
C LEU A 649 -5.90 -20.72 -8.09
N ILE A 650 -4.63 -21.11 -7.93
CA ILE A 650 -4.09 -21.57 -6.64
C ILE A 650 -4.10 -20.43 -5.61
N PRO A 651 -3.57 -19.23 -5.90
CA PRO A 651 -3.70 -18.09 -5.00
C PRO A 651 -5.15 -17.72 -4.70
N PHE A 652 -6.04 -17.76 -5.70
CA PHE A 652 -7.47 -17.51 -5.51
C PHE A 652 -8.09 -18.51 -4.52
N ALA A 653 -7.83 -19.80 -4.68
CA ALA A 653 -8.38 -20.84 -3.81
C ALA A 653 -7.89 -20.69 -2.36
N PHE A 654 -6.61 -20.41 -2.17
CA PHE A 654 -6.04 -20.19 -0.85
C PHE A 654 -6.62 -18.92 -0.19
N ASP A 655 -6.63 -17.81 -0.88
CA ASP A 655 -7.17 -16.53 -0.39
C ASP A 655 -8.67 -16.64 -0.05
N THR A 656 -9.43 -17.30 -0.90
CA THR A 656 -10.86 -17.58 -0.65
C THR A 656 -11.05 -18.43 0.59
N ALA A 657 -10.25 -19.49 0.78
CA ALA A 657 -10.32 -20.33 1.97
C ALA A 657 -10.02 -19.54 3.25
N VAL A 658 -8.94 -18.78 3.27
CA VAL A 658 -8.57 -17.91 4.40
C VAL A 658 -9.70 -16.92 4.72
N THR A 659 -10.15 -16.20 3.71
CA THR A 659 -11.06 -15.05 3.91
C THR A 659 -12.48 -15.52 4.26
N PHE A 660 -12.93 -16.62 3.66
CA PHE A 660 -14.24 -17.19 4.00
C PHE A 660 -14.24 -17.76 5.42
N THR A 661 -13.15 -18.43 5.83
CA THR A 661 -13.01 -18.91 7.22
C THR A 661 -12.97 -17.73 8.20
N ALA A 662 -12.19 -16.70 7.93
CA ALA A 662 -12.15 -15.51 8.76
C ALA A 662 -13.52 -14.81 8.87
N SER A 663 -14.22 -14.68 7.74
CA SER A 663 -15.57 -14.11 7.71
C SER A 663 -16.55 -14.97 8.52
N TRP A 664 -16.49 -16.28 8.35
CA TRP A 664 -17.34 -17.23 9.08
C TRP A 664 -17.12 -17.12 10.59
N GLU A 665 -15.87 -17.14 11.04
CA GLU A 665 -15.54 -17.01 12.47
C GLU A 665 -15.97 -15.64 13.02
N LYS A 666 -15.73 -14.55 12.30
CA LYS A 666 -16.19 -13.20 12.72
C LYS A 666 -17.70 -13.09 12.80
N ILE A 667 -18.45 -13.82 11.98
CA ILE A 667 -19.93 -13.80 11.99
C ILE A 667 -20.47 -14.75 13.07
N PHE A 668 -20.02 -16.01 13.10
CA PHE A 668 -20.71 -17.09 13.81
C PHE A 668 -20.00 -17.58 15.07
N SER A 669 -18.75 -17.17 15.35
CA SER A 669 -18.05 -17.60 16.56
C SER A 669 -18.85 -17.25 17.82
N THR A 670 -18.86 -18.19 18.77
CA THR A 670 -19.43 -18.00 20.12
C THR A 670 -18.45 -17.35 21.09
N ASP A 671 -17.16 -17.23 20.69
CA ASP A 671 -16.17 -16.49 21.44
C ASP A 671 -16.45 -14.98 21.37
N PRO A 672 -16.70 -14.30 22.51
CA PRO A 672 -16.99 -12.88 22.55
C PRO A 672 -15.81 -11.99 22.13
N LYS A 673 -14.59 -12.54 22.02
CA LYS A 673 -13.44 -11.81 21.50
C LYS A 673 -13.40 -11.78 19.96
N VAL A 674 -14.01 -12.77 19.30
CA VAL A 674 -13.96 -12.97 17.87
C VAL A 674 -15.27 -12.62 17.19
N GLY A 675 -16.41 -13.18 17.66
CA GLY A 675 -17.70 -13.15 16.97
C GLY A 675 -18.48 -11.85 17.14
N TYR A 676 -18.81 -11.14 16.04
CA TYR A 676 -19.57 -9.89 16.07
C TYR A 676 -20.98 -10.07 16.66
N TRP A 677 -21.71 -11.13 16.28
CA TRP A 677 -23.05 -11.40 16.79
C TRP A 677 -23.05 -11.85 18.26
N GLN A 678 -21.98 -12.51 18.72
CA GLN A 678 -21.82 -12.83 20.12
C GLN A 678 -21.60 -11.55 20.94
N GLN A 679 -20.71 -10.69 20.51
CA GLN A 679 -20.45 -9.38 21.13
C GLN A 679 -21.72 -8.51 21.18
N TRP A 680 -22.50 -8.51 20.10
CA TRP A 680 -23.77 -7.81 20.05
C TRP A 680 -24.79 -8.34 21.06
N ARG A 681 -24.92 -9.67 21.17
CA ARG A 681 -25.83 -10.32 22.16
C ARG A 681 -25.41 -9.99 23.59
N ASP A 682 -24.12 -10.09 23.90
CA ASP A 682 -23.58 -9.86 25.25
C ASP A 682 -23.74 -8.38 25.65
N ALA A 683 -23.43 -7.46 24.76
CA ALA A 683 -23.66 -6.03 25.01
C ALA A 683 -25.15 -5.70 25.24
N ARG A 684 -26.07 -6.31 24.45
CA ARG A 684 -27.53 -6.12 24.67
C ARG A 684 -28.01 -6.67 25.98
N LYS A 685 -27.46 -7.82 26.44
CA LYS A 685 -27.81 -8.41 27.75
C LYS A 685 -27.29 -7.57 28.90
N ALA A 686 -26.09 -6.97 28.74
CA ALA A 686 -25.49 -6.15 29.80
C ALA A 686 -26.17 -4.78 29.95
N LEU A 687 -26.73 -4.20 28.88
CA LEU A 687 -27.28 -2.83 28.85
C LEU A 687 -28.32 -2.54 29.96
N PRO A 688 -29.31 -3.40 30.26
CA PRO A 688 -30.33 -3.12 31.28
C PRO A 688 -29.79 -3.05 32.72
N GLY A 689 -28.65 -3.66 32.98
CA GLY A 689 -28.02 -3.70 34.31
C GLY A 689 -27.06 -2.53 34.58
N LEU A 690 -26.87 -1.61 33.63
CA LEU A 690 -25.96 -0.47 33.77
C LEU A 690 -26.70 0.74 34.35
N ALA A 691 -26.09 1.37 35.38
CA ALA A 691 -26.60 2.60 35.95
C ALA A 691 -25.79 3.85 35.54
N ASP A 692 -24.54 3.66 35.11
CA ASP A 692 -23.64 4.75 34.71
C ASP A 692 -23.96 5.24 33.29
N PRO A 693 -24.33 6.54 33.12
CA PRO A 693 -24.62 7.10 31.79
C PRO A 693 -23.50 6.93 30.77
N GLY A 694 -22.21 7.02 31.22
CA GLY A 694 -21.03 6.81 30.36
C GLY A 694 -20.98 5.39 29.84
N LYS A 695 -21.08 4.38 30.72
CA LYS A 695 -21.10 2.95 30.36
C LYS A 695 -22.30 2.58 29.49
N ILE A 696 -23.48 3.23 29.72
CA ILE A 696 -24.64 3.05 28.87
C ILE A 696 -24.36 3.55 27.45
N SER A 697 -23.73 4.71 27.29
CA SER A 697 -23.36 5.28 25.98
C SER A 697 -22.35 4.39 25.24
N GLU A 698 -21.29 3.94 25.93
CA GLU A 698 -20.29 3.02 25.40
C GLU A 698 -20.92 1.70 24.96
N THR A 699 -21.77 1.10 25.79
CA THR A 699 -22.43 -0.18 25.46
C THR A 699 -23.37 -0.02 24.25
N LYS A 700 -24.09 1.09 24.13
CA LYS A 700 -24.90 1.40 22.93
C LYS A 700 -24.04 1.55 21.68
N ALA A 701 -22.86 2.16 21.77
CA ALA A 701 -21.91 2.26 20.68
C ALA A 701 -21.42 0.85 20.25
N VAL A 702 -21.07 -0.01 21.20
CA VAL A 702 -20.70 -1.41 20.92
C VAL A 702 -21.82 -2.15 20.21
N ILE A 703 -23.07 -2.05 20.69
CA ILE A 703 -24.25 -2.68 20.04
C ILE A 703 -24.39 -2.21 18.58
N ARG A 704 -24.33 -0.90 18.34
CA ARG A 704 -24.44 -0.33 16.99
C ARG A 704 -23.31 -0.83 16.09
N ASN A 705 -22.07 -0.72 16.55
CA ASN A 705 -20.88 -1.01 15.75
C ASN A 705 -20.80 -2.50 15.40
N THR A 706 -21.04 -3.40 16.37
CA THR A 706 -21.03 -4.86 16.11
C THR A 706 -22.16 -5.30 15.19
N PHE A 707 -23.34 -4.66 15.28
CA PHE A 707 -24.45 -4.92 14.34
C PHE A 707 -24.06 -4.55 12.90
N ILE A 708 -23.48 -3.37 12.70
CA ILE A 708 -23.01 -2.90 11.39
C ILE A 708 -21.92 -3.83 10.85
N GLN A 709 -20.90 -4.16 11.64
CA GLN A 709 -19.78 -5.01 11.25
C GLN A 709 -20.26 -6.43 10.89
N GLY A 710 -21.12 -7.02 11.72
CA GLY A 710 -21.67 -8.35 11.46
C GLY A 710 -22.54 -8.39 10.19
N THR A 711 -23.38 -7.36 9.99
CA THR A 711 -24.22 -7.27 8.78
C THR A 711 -23.37 -7.09 7.53
N LEU A 712 -22.39 -6.19 7.55
CA LEU A 712 -21.49 -5.99 6.41
C LEU A 712 -20.72 -7.27 6.07
N SER A 713 -20.22 -7.98 7.08
CA SER A 713 -19.50 -9.25 6.88
C SER A 713 -20.38 -10.30 6.18
N ILE A 714 -21.65 -10.43 6.58
CA ILE A 714 -22.59 -11.34 5.92
C ILE A 714 -22.84 -10.94 4.47
N VAL A 715 -23.08 -9.64 4.22
CA VAL A 715 -23.34 -9.12 2.87
C VAL A 715 -22.13 -9.36 1.97
N PHE A 716 -20.93 -9.09 2.46
CA PHE A 716 -19.70 -9.29 1.69
C PHE A 716 -19.47 -10.77 1.37
N LEU A 717 -19.57 -11.64 2.37
CA LEU A 717 -19.37 -13.06 2.17
C LEU A 717 -20.39 -13.64 1.16
N ALA A 718 -21.67 -13.31 1.33
CA ALA A 718 -22.73 -13.78 0.42
C ALA A 718 -22.54 -13.24 -1.01
N ALA A 719 -22.19 -11.96 -1.15
CA ALA A 719 -22.02 -11.35 -2.46
C ALA A 719 -20.78 -11.91 -3.19
N VAL A 720 -19.65 -12.09 -2.50
CA VAL A 720 -18.46 -12.68 -3.14
C VAL A 720 -18.71 -14.15 -3.47
N ALA A 721 -19.37 -14.93 -2.58
CA ALA A 721 -19.76 -16.30 -2.90
C ALA A 721 -20.65 -16.34 -4.17
N PHE A 722 -21.60 -15.43 -4.31
CA PHE A 722 -22.43 -15.32 -5.51
C PHE A 722 -21.60 -15.00 -6.77
N VAL A 723 -20.63 -14.08 -6.68
CA VAL A 723 -19.72 -13.72 -7.79
C VAL A 723 -18.87 -14.95 -8.18
N VAL A 724 -18.38 -15.72 -7.20
CA VAL A 724 -17.62 -16.97 -7.45
C VAL A 724 -18.47 -17.98 -8.22
N VAL A 725 -19.74 -18.16 -7.84
CA VAL A 725 -20.66 -19.05 -8.57
C VAL A 725 -20.89 -18.57 -10.00
N CYS A 726 -21.16 -17.28 -10.20
CA CYS A 726 -21.34 -16.71 -11.53
C CYS A 726 -20.10 -16.93 -12.42
N ALA A 727 -18.90 -16.70 -11.88
CA ALA A 727 -17.64 -16.91 -12.59
C ALA A 727 -17.39 -18.38 -12.92
N ALA A 728 -17.67 -19.30 -11.99
CA ALA A 728 -17.56 -20.75 -12.22
C ALA A 728 -18.49 -21.20 -13.36
N LEU A 729 -19.74 -20.72 -13.38
CA LEU A 729 -20.69 -21.00 -14.46
C LEU A 729 -20.18 -20.43 -15.80
N ARG A 730 -19.57 -19.24 -15.79
CA ARG A 730 -18.98 -18.62 -16.99
C ARG A 730 -17.80 -19.46 -17.52
N VAL A 731 -16.90 -19.88 -16.64
CA VAL A 731 -15.77 -20.75 -16.97
C VAL A 731 -16.26 -22.08 -17.53
N ALA A 732 -17.23 -22.73 -16.87
CA ALA A 732 -17.81 -23.98 -17.35
C ALA A 732 -18.45 -23.84 -18.75
N LYS A 733 -19.16 -22.73 -18.97
CA LYS A 733 -19.71 -22.42 -20.29
C LYS A 733 -18.61 -22.26 -21.35
N THR A 734 -17.58 -21.47 -21.07
CA THR A 734 -16.44 -21.25 -22.00
C THR A 734 -15.75 -22.57 -22.36
N ILE A 735 -15.50 -23.45 -21.38
CA ILE A 735 -14.88 -24.76 -21.63
C ILE A 735 -15.77 -25.65 -22.49
N ARG A 736 -17.11 -25.64 -22.28
CA ARG A 736 -18.06 -26.47 -23.05
C ARG A 736 -18.28 -25.98 -24.46
N THR A 737 -18.33 -24.68 -24.67
CA THR A 737 -18.65 -24.06 -25.97
C THR A 737 -17.42 -23.76 -26.82
N GLY A 738 -16.21 -23.78 -26.21
CA GLY A 738 -14.99 -23.31 -26.87
C GLY A 738 -14.98 -21.80 -27.19
N ASP A 739 -15.90 -21.02 -26.59
CA ASP A 739 -16.01 -19.56 -26.79
C ASP A 739 -14.84 -18.83 -26.12
N THR A 740 -13.83 -18.50 -26.93
CA THR A 740 -12.61 -17.76 -26.52
C THR A 740 -12.68 -16.28 -26.86
N THR A 741 -13.86 -15.75 -27.15
CA THR A 741 -14.01 -14.31 -27.39
C THR A 741 -13.67 -13.51 -26.13
N THR A 742 -12.73 -12.59 -26.27
CA THR A 742 -12.30 -11.69 -25.20
C THR A 742 -12.82 -10.28 -25.44
N SER A 743 -12.97 -9.50 -24.38
CA SER A 743 -13.34 -8.08 -24.47
C SER A 743 -12.13 -7.16 -24.65
N GLU A 744 -11.01 -7.70 -25.14
CA GLU A 744 -9.80 -6.90 -25.42
C GLU A 744 -10.06 -5.94 -26.58
N ASP A 745 -9.45 -4.76 -26.49
CA ASP A 745 -9.50 -3.77 -27.56
C ASP A 745 -8.74 -4.30 -28.79
N PRO A 746 -9.15 -3.89 -30.01
CA PRO A 746 -8.46 -4.30 -31.22
C PRO A 746 -7.01 -3.80 -31.24
N TYR A 747 -6.15 -4.55 -31.96
CA TYR A 747 -4.77 -4.15 -32.18
C TYR A 747 -4.69 -2.81 -32.94
N VAL A 748 -3.87 -1.91 -32.42
CA VAL A 748 -3.50 -0.65 -33.05
C VAL A 748 -1.98 -0.57 -33.08
N GLU A 749 -1.39 -0.30 -34.24
CA GLU A 749 0.07 -0.21 -34.37
C GLU A 749 0.61 0.98 -33.59
N SER A 750 1.67 0.75 -32.80
CA SER A 750 2.31 1.78 -32.01
C SER A 750 3.29 2.60 -32.86
N ASN A 751 3.31 3.90 -32.58
CA ASN A 751 4.31 4.85 -33.12
C ASN A 751 5.24 5.38 -32.02
N PHE A 752 5.25 4.75 -30.84
CA PHE A 752 5.97 5.21 -29.67
C PHE A 752 7.05 4.20 -29.25
N PHE A 753 8.24 4.69 -28.87
CA PHE A 753 9.31 3.88 -28.29
C PHE A 753 9.57 4.29 -26.84
N ALA A 754 9.64 3.31 -25.95
CA ALA A 754 10.14 3.49 -24.59
C ALA A 754 10.88 2.23 -24.10
N PRO A 755 11.97 2.38 -23.34
CA PRO A 755 12.63 1.26 -22.68
C PRO A 755 11.69 0.54 -21.71
N THR A 756 11.85 -0.78 -21.59
CA THR A 756 10.93 -1.62 -20.78
C THR A 756 11.50 -2.07 -19.45
N ALA A 757 12.82 -1.99 -19.27
CA ALA A 757 13.51 -2.30 -18.00
C ALA A 757 13.73 -1.02 -17.16
N MET A 758 13.90 -1.19 -15.84
CA MET A 758 14.22 -0.08 -14.92
C MET A 758 15.46 0.68 -15.37
N ILE A 759 16.52 -0.04 -15.70
CA ILE A 759 17.78 0.50 -16.22
C ILE A 759 17.80 0.29 -17.73
N ALA A 760 17.87 1.38 -18.48
CA ALA A 760 17.98 1.34 -19.95
C ALA A 760 19.32 0.71 -20.38
N THR A 761 19.25 -0.25 -21.28
CA THR A 761 20.42 -0.87 -21.90
C THR A 761 21.14 0.10 -22.83
N PRO A 762 22.37 -0.18 -23.26
CA PRO A 762 23.04 0.62 -24.30
C PRO A 762 22.22 0.71 -25.58
N LEU A 763 21.57 -0.38 -25.98
CA LEU A 763 20.66 -0.41 -27.16
C LEU A 763 19.44 0.48 -26.94
N ASP A 764 18.78 0.43 -25.77
CA ASP A 764 17.65 1.31 -25.46
C ASP A 764 18.05 2.79 -25.59
N LYS A 765 19.24 3.15 -25.13
CA LYS A 765 19.74 4.54 -25.22
C LYS A 765 19.94 5.00 -26.66
N LYS A 766 20.42 4.10 -27.55
CA LYS A 766 20.51 4.37 -28.99
C LYS A 766 19.12 4.57 -29.58
N LEU A 767 18.17 3.69 -29.26
CA LEU A 767 16.80 3.73 -29.78
C LEU A 767 16.01 4.97 -29.29
N VAL A 768 16.24 5.42 -28.08
CA VAL A 768 15.66 6.69 -27.57
C VAL A 768 16.17 7.87 -28.39
N LYS A 769 17.45 7.90 -28.74
CA LYS A 769 18.02 8.96 -29.61
C LYS A 769 17.46 8.90 -31.02
N GLU A 770 17.35 7.72 -31.60
CA GLU A 770 16.71 7.54 -32.90
C GLU A 770 15.25 7.97 -32.88
N TYR A 771 14.49 7.54 -31.86
CA TYR A 771 13.09 7.91 -31.71
C TYR A 771 12.88 9.42 -31.56
N ALA A 772 13.79 10.12 -30.90
CA ALA A 772 13.75 11.59 -30.80
C ALA A 772 13.89 12.30 -32.16
N ILE A 773 14.48 11.61 -33.18
CA ILE A 773 14.65 12.15 -34.54
C ILE A 773 13.48 11.75 -35.45
N VAL A 774 13.04 10.49 -35.38
CA VAL A 774 12.06 9.93 -36.34
C VAL A 774 10.66 9.72 -35.75
N GLY A 775 10.49 9.88 -34.44
CA GLY A 775 9.23 9.67 -33.72
C GLY A 775 8.23 10.80 -33.82
N ASP A 776 7.00 10.58 -33.32
CA ASP A 776 5.99 11.64 -33.22
C ASP A 776 6.30 12.59 -32.07
N PRO A 777 6.57 13.90 -32.32
CA PRO A 777 6.87 14.89 -31.27
C PRO A 777 5.76 15.00 -30.19
N ASN A 778 4.50 14.74 -30.56
CA ASN A 778 3.37 14.83 -29.64
C ASN A 778 3.34 13.70 -28.59
N LEU A 779 4.03 12.60 -28.85
CA LEU A 779 4.12 11.44 -27.95
C LEU A 779 5.39 11.45 -27.08
N ILE A 780 6.33 12.37 -27.31
CA ILE A 780 7.57 12.45 -26.54
C ILE A 780 7.30 13.18 -25.22
N PRO A 781 7.47 12.50 -24.04
CA PRO A 781 7.27 13.15 -22.76
C PRO A 781 8.20 14.36 -22.59
N GLY A 782 7.63 15.56 -22.39
CA GLY A 782 8.36 16.79 -22.14
C GLY A 782 8.46 17.76 -23.33
N MET A 783 8.15 17.35 -24.57
CA MET A 783 8.19 18.25 -25.75
C MET A 783 6.87 19.01 -26.02
N LYS A 784 5.77 18.67 -25.33
CA LYS A 784 4.43 19.22 -25.61
C LYS A 784 4.22 20.72 -25.37
N LYS A 785 5.20 21.50 -24.99
CA LYS A 785 4.93 22.87 -24.52
C LYS A 785 5.32 24.02 -25.48
N GLU A 786 6.18 23.81 -26.44
CA GLU A 786 6.63 24.92 -27.29
C GLU A 786 5.86 25.06 -28.61
N GLU A 787 5.39 23.97 -29.22
CA GLU A 787 4.72 24.04 -30.52
C GLU A 787 3.21 24.37 -30.48
N ASN A 788 2.49 24.09 -29.39
CA ASN A 788 1.07 24.42 -29.32
C ASN A 788 0.77 25.88 -28.98
N GLU A 789 1.72 26.61 -28.43
CA GLU A 789 1.56 28.07 -28.25
C GLU A 789 1.79 28.82 -29.57
N ASP A 790 2.68 28.37 -30.45
CA ASP A 790 2.89 28.99 -31.77
C ASP A 790 1.75 28.66 -32.74
N ARG A 791 1.26 27.43 -32.79
CA ARG A 791 0.10 27.09 -33.63
C ARG A 791 -1.21 27.73 -33.16
N SER A 792 -1.37 28.03 -31.87
CA SER A 792 -2.53 28.78 -31.37
C SER A 792 -2.43 30.30 -31.65
N ARG A 793 -1.24 30.82 -31.86
CA ARG A 793 -1.03 32.21 -32.29
C ARG A 793 -1.27 32.37 -33.79
N ASP A 794 -0.73 31.47 -34.62
CA ASP A 794 -0.95 31.50 -36.07
C ASP A 794 -2.41 31.23 -36.48
N GLY A 795 -3.09 30.26 -35.79
CA GLY A 795 -4.51 29.97 -36.03
C GLY A 795 -5.50 31.07 -35.61
N ASN A 796 -5.09 31.98 -34.72
CA ASN A 796 -5.93 33.11 -34.29
C ASN A 796 -5.71 34.36 -35.14
N GLU A 797 -4.57 34.53 -35.78
CA GLU A 797 -4.33 35.66 -36.72
C GLU A 797 -5.05 35.43 -38.07
N ASP A 798 -5.17 34.20 -38.57
CA ASP A 798 -5.91 33.90 -39.80
C ASP A 798 -7.43 34.00 -39.62
N ARG A 799 -7.99 33.60 -38.46
CA ARG A 799 -9.43 33.80 -38.17
C ARG A 799 -9.85 35.23 -37.92
N SER A 800 -8.90 36.12 -37.56
CA SER A 800 -9.18 37.53 -37.36
C SER A 800 -9.13 38.33 -38.67
N LYS A 801 -8.57 37.78 -39.75
CA LYS A 801 -8.58 38.39 -41.09
C LYS A 801 -9.82 38.03 -41.88
N GLU A 802 -10.33 36.79 -41.75
CA GLU A 802 -11.59 36.36 -42.46
C GLU A 802 -12.85 36.98 -41.87
N ALA A 803 -12.86 37.45 -40.63
CA ALA A 803 -14.00 38.11 -40.00
C ALA A 803 -14.09 39.62 -40.23
N LYS A 804 -13.23 40.21 -41.08
CA LYS A 804 -13.28 41.61 -41.50
C LYS A 804 -13.65 41.86 -42.94
N ASP A 805 -13.86 40.77 -43.73
CA ASP A 805 -14.23 40.85 -45.16
C ASP A 805 -15.62 40.17 -45.44
N GLU A 806 -16.42 39.91 -44.38
CA GLU A 806 -17.86 39.75 -44.43
C GLU A 806 -18.48 40.78 -43.50
#